data_45db593fa12154fae4951a32bd8d9f8c
#
_entry.id   45db593fa12154fae4951a32bd8d9f8c
#
_cell.length_a   1.000
_cell.length_b   1.000
_cell.length_c   1.000
_cell.angle_alpha   90.00
_cell.angle_beta   90.00
_cell.angle_gamma   90.00
#
_symmetry.space_group_name_H-M   'P 1'
#
loop_
_entity.id
_entity.type
_entity.pdbx_description
1 polymer ?
#
loop_
_entity_poly.entity_id
_entity_poly.type
_entity_poly.pdbx_seq_one_letter_code
_entity_poly.pdbx_strand_id
1 'polypeptide(L)'
;MKLKKLAHLIALIGVVGPAMAQDVPVTGKIQRVEITGSSIKRIAKEGALPVEIISRKQLEDQGIVTAEQLIATLNVNGNGSDNLASNADVTSGAQRGNNGASSANLRGQGSDSTLVLLNGRRVATHGMKGSAVDLNSIPMAAVERVEVLKDGASAIYGTDAIGGVINFILRKNYNGLEAQAFTDVAQESGGEIGRVSLTGGWGDLDANGWNVLATVAHSQNKALRGDQRDFVNTFQPDRGVSVDTRGSPHANIFATTLAPTLLSRTGTGPTIPGGGTTTYNGISILDLPGGAGCTSIDGMGPYDEKLWNSAGAAYGCAWDTGRAAVLQQPVKNSNALARATFQSGEHQFFIEGVGSNVEVSKRFSPNQISPGATTFGASSFYPSTGAAYNDVYNRLVAVFPSISANRGLPIAYRWRCMDCGNREIVTETKAARFLVGADGPLNLFGNRFDYRVGASRAFSESESQLGTGFNYTVALANALGSGKINPFLLPGQTQSQEAIDLIKSTSAAGVTLYGGKTILTQVDAALSGEIFKLPAGSVMAAIGTDLRREEYKFNGDARAAAARPAILNAPFDDANALDNVHRDIKAVYAELLVPVIKDMEVTLAIRRDNYSGIGSTTNPKIAFRYQPIPQVLFRGSYNEGFRAPSFNQLFNGLTESPYAGKDLVDPARCPTGLVDASRPGCESINPSYVTGGKANLGPETAKQATVGIVLEPFNWFSANADLWEIRKENTIDVFPITTMVANYNLFEEQFIRNAAGEIIIIDQRWVNAGERHTRGLEVGARFNGKFSTGSSWTLGLDGSRLLEKKSRPTTNAPFGASEVGRFIFTGDLGLKWKHSAYATYKYGNWSGMLQNIYRSGYTDQVLPGVANGLVKPSNYNPKVDAYSIFNLTATYTGFKNVSLTAGIKNMLDEDPPFAITYDSNTGAGSSWEPRVADPRGRSFTLMATYKFF
;
A
#
# COMPACT_ATOMS: atom_id res chain seq x y z
N MET A 1 -14.65 25.01 -18.96
CA MET A 1 -16.09 25.19 -19.35
C MET A 1 -17.04 24.25 -18.59
N LYS A 2 -16.56 23.35 -17.72
CA LYS A 2 -17.36 22.34 -16.99
C LYS A 2 -17.96 22.84 -15.65
N LEU A 3 -17.40 23.85 -15.01
CA LEU A 3 -17.90 24.38 -13.71
C LEU A 3 -19.24 25.15 -13.78
N LYS A 4 -19.60 25.73 -14.92
CA LYS A 4 -20.86 26.51 -15.06
C LYS A 4 -22.13 25.65 -15.09
N LYS A 5 -22.04 24.35 -15.41
CA LYS A 5 -23.21 23.45 -15.42
C LYS A 5 -23.58 22.92 -14.03
N LEU A 6 -22.61 22.86 -13.11
CA LEU A 6 -22.84 22.40 -11.72
C LEU A 6 -23.54 23.47 -10.87
N ALA A 7 -23.27 24.75 -11.13
CA ALA A 7 -23.90 25.88 -10.41
C ALA A 7 -25.43 25.97 -10.62
N HIS A 8 -25.93 25.44 -11.72
CA HIS A 8 -27.38 25.44 -11.99
C HIS A 8 -28.15 24.32 -11.28
N LEU A 9 -27.45 23.23 -10.92
CA LEU A 9 -28.08 22.14 -10.15
C LEU A 9 -28.19 22.47 -8.65
N ILE A 10 -27.26 23.27 -8.12
CA ILE A 10 -27.23 23.69 -6.71
C ILE A 10 -28.22 24.83 -6.42
N ALA A 11 -28.53 25.67 -7.42
CA ALA A 11 -29.45 26.79 -7.29
C ALA A 11 -30.93 26.38 -7.15
N LEU A 12 -31.29 25.13 -7.39
CA LEU A 12 -32.68 24.61 -7.27
C LEU A 12 -33.06 24.13 -5.88
N ILE A 13 -32.14 24.16 -4.89
CA ILE A 13 -32.35 23.64 -3.52
C ILE A 13 -32.58 24.77 -2.49
N GLY A 14 -32.56 26.01 -2.89
CA GLY A 14 -32.66 27.12 -1.98
C GLY A 14 -34.11 27.69 -1.86
N VAL A 15 -34.91 27.19 -0.95
CA VAL A 15 -35.82 27.87 -0.05
C VAL A 15 -36.54 26.88 0.85
N VAL A 16 -36.14 26.72 2.14
CA VAL A 16 -36.97 26.05 3.15
C VAL A 16 -36.83 26.76 4.50
N GLY A 17 -37.96 27.17 5.06
CA GLY A 17 -38.08 27.73 6.39
C GLY A 17 -37.92 26.68 7.51
N PRO A 18 -37.73 27.10 8.77
CA PRO A 18 -37.37 26.22 9.87
C PRO A 18 -38.52 25.32 10.30
N ALA A 19 -38.27 23.98 10.32
CA ALA A 19 -39.17 23.00 10.91
C ALA A 19 -38.69 22.58 12.30
N MET A 20 -39.60 22.63 13.28
CA MET A 20 -39.34 22.21 14.66
C MET A 20 -39.13 20.70 14.77
N ALA A 21 -38.11 20.28 15.52
CA ALA A 21 -37.85 18.88 15.85
C ALA A 21 -38.71 18.45 17.03
N GLN A 22 -39.40 17.31 16.93
CA GLN A 22 -40.02 16.63 18.06
C GLN A 22 -39.10 15.54 18.58
N ASP A 23 -38.83 15.55 19.89
CA ASP A 23 -38.13 14.51 20.61
C ASP A 23 -38.94 13.19 20.62
N VAL A 24 -38.30 12.12 20.16
CA VAL A 24 -38.80 10.76 20.34
C VAL A 24 -38.18 10.21 21.64
N PRO A 25 -38.97 9.75 22.63
CA PRO A 25 -38.40 9.20 23.86
C PRO A 25 -37.68 7.87 23.57
N VAL A 26 -36.38 7.79 23.84
CA VAL A 26 -35.62 6.55 23.81
C VAL A 26 -35.93 5.75 25.10
N THR A 27 -36.84 4.81 25.03
CA THR A 27 -37.12 3.81 26.07
C THR A 27 -36.27 2.57 25.90
N GLY A 28 -34.92 2.74 25.94
CA GLY A 28 -33.99 1.63 25.98
C GLY A 28 -33.07 1.74 27.20
N LYS A 29 -32.71 0.63 27.84
CA LYS A 29 -31.66 0.59 28.89
C LYS A 29 -30.44 1.25 28.32
N ILE A 30 -29.91 2.31 28.98
CA ILE A 30 -28.68 3.01 28.57
C ILE A 30 -27.53 2.00 28.64
N GLN A 31 -27.08 1.54 27.49
CA GLN A 31 -25.98 0.58 27.39
C GLN A 31 -24.65 1.31 27.48
N ARG A 32 -23.84 0.96 28.48
CA ARG A 32 -22.44 1.43 28.55
C ARG A 32 -21.61 0.62 27.55
N VAL A 33 -20.90 1.30 26.68
CA VAL A 33 -20.03 0.70 25.67
C VAL A 33 -18.58 1.11 25.87
N GLU A 34 -17.66 0.21 25.55
CA GLU A 34 -16.24 0.52 25.43
C GLU A 34 -16.03 1.16 24.06
N ILE A 35 -15.46 2.35 24.02
CA ILE A 35 -15.13 3.08 22.78
C ILE A 35 -13.64 2.90 22.54
N THR A 36 -13.24 2.66 21.31
CA THR A 36 -11.82 2.52 20.93
C THR A 36 -10.97 3.67 21.46
N GLY A 37 -9.87 3.34 22.16
CA GLY A 37 -8.97 4.28 22.79
C GLY A 37 -9.14 4.47 24.31
N SER A 38 -10.10 3.78 24.93
CA SER A 38 -10.30 3.74 26.38
C SER A 38 -10.76 2.36 26.84
N SER A 39 -10.32 1.92 28.00
CA SER A 39 -10.78 0.69 28.66
C SER A 39 -11.92 0.95 29.66
N ILE A 40 -12.32 2.22 29.83
CA ILE A 40 -13.44 2.60 30.71
C ILE A 40 -14.75 2.55 29.92
N LYS A 41 -15.70 1.71 30.34
CA LYS A 41 -17.05 1.66 29.73
C LYS A 41 -17.86 2.91 30.08
N ARG A 42 -18.40 3.62 29.07
CA ARG A 42 -19.20 4.83 29.24
C ARG A 42 -20.39 4.87 28.29
N ILE A 43 -21.33 5.77 28.55
CA ILE A 43 -22.41 6.08 27.62
C ILE A 43 -21.78 6.64 26.34
N ALA A 44 -22.25 6.19 25.17
CA ALA A 44 -21.78 6.65 23.88
C ALA A 44 -22.06 8.17 23.70
N LYS A 45 -21.11 8.99 24.12
CA LYS A 45 -21.04 10.44 23.86
C LYS A 45 -19.69 10.75 23.27
N GLU A 46 -19.54 11.91 22.61
CA GLU A 46 -18.23 12.37 22.17
C GLU A 46 -17.23 12.41 23.33
N GLY A 47 -16.14 11.65 23.17
CA GLY A 47 -15.11 11.53 24.19
C GLY A 47 -14.02 12.60 24.07
N ALA A 48 -12.98 12.49 24.89
CA ALA A 48 -11.77 13.30 24.81
C ALA A 48 -10.95 13.05 23.53
N LEU A 49 -11.17 11.91 22.85
CA LEU A 49 -10.41 11.48 21.67
C LEU A 49 -11.27 11.54 20.41
N PRO A 50 -10.69 11.93 19.25
CA PRO A 50 -11.40 11.95 17.97
C PRO A 50 -11.59 10.52 17.43
N VAL A 51 -12.79 9.95 17.60
CA VAL A 51 -13.17 8.63 17.06
C VAL A 51 -14.22 8.82 15.99
N GLU A 52 -13.96 8.32 14.80
CA GLU A 52 -14.94 8.22 13.70
C GLU A 52 -15.60 6.84 13.73
N ILE A 53 -16.93 6.80 13.72
CA ILE A 53 -17.70 5.55 13.70
C ILE A 53 -18.39 5.44 12.35
N ILE A 54 -18.07 4.39 11.59
CA ILE A 54 -18.65 4.08 10.30
C ILE A 54 -19.55 2.85 10.47
N SER A 55 -20.84 3.07 10.38
CA SER A 55 -21.83 2.01 10.53
C SER A 55 -21.92 1.10 9.29
N ARG A 56 -22.42 -0.12 9.46
CA ARG A 56 -22.69 -1.05 8.35
C ARG A 56 -23.54 -0.40 7.26
N LYS A 57 -24.59 0.35 7.65
CA LYS A 57 -25.44 1.04 6.69
C LYS A 57 -24.64 2.05 5.83
N GLN A 58 -23.74 2.81 6.43
CA GLN A 58 -22.89 3.74 5.67
C GLN A 58 -21.95 3.01 4.70
N LEU A 59 -21.43 1.84 5.09
CA LEU A 59 -20.63 0.99 4.20
C LEU A 59 -21.47 0.51 3.00
N GLU A 60 -22.68 0.04 3.25
CA GLU A 60 -23.60 -0.45 2.22
C GLU A 60 -24.09 0.70 1.29
N ASP A 61 -24.45 1.86 1.85
CA ASP A 61 -24.86 3.04 1.08
C ASP A 61 -23.73 3.57 0.16
N GLN A 62 -22.47 3.35 0.52
CA GLN A 62 -21.28 3.71 -0.28
C GLN A 62 -20.84 2.60 -1.25
N GLY A 63 -21.47 1.41 -1.21
CA GLY A 63 -21.06 0.26 -2.00
C GLY A 63 -19.66 -0.24 -1.61
N ILE A 64 -19.28 -0.09 -0.33
CA ILE A 64 -18.02 -0.58 0.24
C ILE A 64 -18.24 -2.00 0.74
N VAL A 65 -17.53 -2.95 0.13
CA VAL A 65 -17.67 -4.38 0.44
C VAL A 65 -16.38 -5.03 0.92
N THR A 66 -15.22 -4.35 0.77
CA THR A 66 -13.93 -4.82 1.27
C THR A 66 -13.31 -3.81 2.23
N ALA A 67 -12.43 -4.28 3.13
CA ALA A 67 -11.72 -3.39 4.03
C ALA A 67 -10.74 -2.46 3.28
N GLU A 68 -10.16 -2.91 2.17
CA GLU A 68 -9.33 -2.06 1.29
C GLU A 68 -10.14 -0.87 0.72
N GLN A 69 -11.35 -1.14 0.19
CA GLN A 69 -12.23 -0.07 -0.29
C GLN A 69 -12.55 0.95 0.81
N LEU A 70 -12.82 0.46 2.05
CA LEU A 70 -13.04 1.35 3.18
C LEU A 70 -11.81 2.25 3.42
N ILE A 71 -10.63 1.67 3.55
CA ILE A 71 -9.41 2.42 3.84
C ILE A 71 -9.10 3.45 2.75
N ALA A 72 -9.37 3.13 1.48
CA ALA A 72 -9.21 4.06 0.36
C ALA A 72 -10.13 5.29 0.44
N THR A 73 -11.26 5.20 1.16
CA THR A 73 -12.19 6.33 1.37
C THR A 73 -11.83 7.20 2.57
N LEU A 74 -11.01 6.69 3.51
CA LEU A 74 -10.61 7.44 4.71
C LEU A 74 -9.61 8.56 4.37
N ASN A 75 -10.01 9.81 4.60
CA ASN A 75 -9.14 10.96 4.31
C ASN A 75 -7.90 11.03 5.19
N VAL A 76 -7.97 10.44 6.38
CA VAL A 76 -6.86 10.33 7.34
C VAL A 76 -5.85 9.25 6.92
N ASN A 77 -6.23 8.30 6.07
CA ASN A 77 -5.29 7.29 5.57
C ASN A 77 -4.27 7.92 4.63
N GLY A 78 -3.00 7.53 4.72
CA GLY A 78 -1.93 7.98 3.85
C GLY A 78 -2.10 7.52 2.39
N ASN A 79 -1.25 8.05 1.53
CA ASN A 79 -1.12 7.65 0.13
C ASN A 79 0.20 6.90 -0.07
N GLY A 80 0.32 5.75 0.61
CA GLY A 80 1.47 4.84 0.50
C GLY A 80 1.23 3.72 -0.50
N SER A 81 2.21 2.82 -0.63
CA SER A 81 2.12 1.60 -1.44
C SER A 81 1.37 0.47 -0.71
N ASP A 82 0.44 0.82 0.17
CA ASP A 82 -0.24 -0.12 1.07
C ASP A 82 -1.51 -0.72 0.47
N ASN A 83 -1.88 -0.32 -0.75
CA ASN A 83 -3.02 -0.85 -1.49
C ASN A 83 -2.59 -1.75 -2.67
N LEU A 84 -3.53 -2.52 -3.22
CA LEU A 84 -3.27 -3.45 -4.33
C LEU A 84 -2.87 -2.74 -5.63
N ALA A 85 -3.42 -1.56 -5.92
CA ALA A 85 -3.12 -0.83 -7.14
C ALA A 85 -1.71 -0.22 -7.12
N SER A 86 -1.24 0.28 -5.97
CA SER A 86 0.10 0.86 -5.84
C SER A 86 1.22 -0.18 -5.77
N ASN A 87 0.88 -1.45 -5.80
CA ASN A 87 1.80 -2.58 -5.68
C ASN A 87 2.38 -3.04 -7.02
N ALA A 88 2.40 -2.16 -8.03
CA ALA A 88 2.72 -2.51 -9.40
C ALA A 88 4.20 -2.87 -9.64
N ASP A 89 5.12 -2.51 -8.73
CA ASP A 89 6.54 -2.77 -8.93
C ASP A 89 7.18 -3.63 -7.84
N VAL A 90 8.04 -4.59 -8.25
CA VAL A 90 8.87 -5.41 -7.36
C VAL A 90 10.31 -5.25 -7.78
N THR A 91 11.05 -4.45 -7.07
CA THR A 91 12.39 -4.12 -7.49
C THR A 91 13.50 -4.67 -6.60
N SER A 92 13.22 -4.99 -5.36
CA SER A 92 14.25 -5.58 -4.48
C SER A 92 13.64 -6.34 -3.31
N GLY A 93 14.40 -7.27 -2.73
CA GLY A 93 13.99 -8.06 -1.57
C GLY A 93 13.55 -7.23 -0.36
N ALA A 94 14.18 -6.08 -0.13
CA ALA A 94 13.80 -5.16 0.95
C ALA A 94 12.49 -4.40 0.68
N GLN A 95 12.07 -4.30 -0.57
CA GLN A 95 10.88 -3.57 -1.02
C GLN A 95 9.88 -4.48 -1.74
N ARG A 96 9.66 -5.67 -1.22
CA ARG A 96 8.80 -6.73 -1.82
C ARG A 96 7.37 -6.30 -2.15
N GLY A 97 7.06 -5.03 -2.07
CA GLY A 97 5.69 -4.54 -2.12
C GLY A 97 4.88 -5.18 -0.98
N ASN A 98 3.56 -5.16 -1.10
CA ASN A 98 2.71 -5.77 -0.07
C ASN A 98 2.45 -7.26 -0.30
N ASN A 99 3.02 -7.87 -1.34
CA ASN A 99 2.79 -9.27 -1.70
C ASN A 99 1.29 -9.65 -1.67
N GLY A 100 0.46 -8.75 -2.20
CA GLY A 100 -0.98 -8.91 -2.22
C GLY A 100 -1.72 -8.54 -0.94
N ALA A 101 -1.04 -8.13 0.13
CA ALA A 101 -1.69 -7.61 1.33
C ALA A 101 -2.15 -6.17 1.12
N SER A 102 -3.28 -5.81 1.74
CA SER A 102 -3.73 -4.43 1.89
C SER A 102 -3.60 -4.02 3.35
N SER A 103 -3.05 -2.84 3.62
CA SER A 103 -2.81 -2.36 4.98
C SER A 103 -3.35 -0.95 5.19
N ALA A 104 -3.64 -0.59 6.42
CA ALA A 104 -3.99 0.77 6.80
C ALA A 104 -2.73 1.58 7.14
N ASN A 105 -2.77 2.88 6.85
CA ASN A 105 -1.66 3.80 7.06
C ASN A 105 -2.20 5.15 7.55
N LEU A 106 -2.68 5.22 8.78
CA LEU A 106 -3.29 6.44 9.32
C LEU A 106 -2.24 7.55 9.45
N ARG A 107 -2.63 8.75 9.01
CA ARG A 107 -1.79 9.97 9.02
C ARG A 107 -0.46 9.83 8.26
N GLY A 108 -0.34 8.83 7.39
CA GLY A 108 0.88 8.58 6.61
C GLY A 108 2.09 8.17 7.45
N GLN A 109 1.88 7.57 8.63
CA GLN A 109 2.97 7.20 9.56
C GLN A 109 3.61 5.85 9.22
N GLY A 110 3.08 5.14 8.25
CA GLY A 110 3.45 3.76 7.89
C GLY A 110 2.41 2.75 8.33
N SER A 111 2.27 1.67 7.58
CA SER A 111 1.30 0.62 7.89
C SER A 111 1.65 -0.16 9.17
N ASP A 112 2.91 -0.19 9.53
CA ASP A 112 3.44 -0.76 10.78
C ASP A 112 3.26 0.17 12.00
N SER A 113 2.80 1.39 11.79
CA SER A 113 2.47 2.37 12.83
C SER A 113 0.97 2.61 12.97
N THR A 114 0.13 1.77 12.35
CA THR A 114 -1.33 1.78 12.44
C THR A 114 -1.82 0.46 13.02
N LEU A 115 -2.44 0.52 14.20
CA LEU A 115 -2.95 -0.67 14.86
C LEU A 115 -4.32 -1.07 14.29
N VAL A 116 -4.44 -2.32 13.86
CA VAL A 116 -5.71 -2.92 13.43
C VAL A 116 -6.19 -3.92 14.48
N LEU A 117 -7.44 -3.75 14.90
CA LEU A 117 -8.10 -4.60 15.90
C LEU A 117 -9.37 -5.24 15.32
N LEU A 118 -9.72 -6.38 15.88
CA LEU A 118 -10.99 -7.08 15.64
C LEU A 118 -11.67 -7.33 17.00
N ASN A 119 -12.82 -6.68 17.24
CA ASN A 119 -13.49 -6.67 18.54
C ASN A 119 -12.58 -6.20 19.69
N GLY A 120 -11.77 -5.16 19.46
CA GLY A 120 -10.87 -4.58 20.47
C GLY A 120 -9.62 -5.42 20.78
N ARG A 121 -9.33 -6.49 20.04
CA ARG A 121 -8.18 -7.38 20.23
C ARG A 121 -7.31 -7.47 18.98
N ARG A 122 -6.02 -7.70 19.17
CA ARG A 122 -5.07 -7.86 18.06
C ARG A 122 -5.38 -9.09 17.23
N VAL A 123 -5.00 -9.03 15.96
CA VAL A 123 -4.93 -10.15 15.02
C VAL A 123 -3.47 -10.37 14.63
N ALA A 124 -3.16 -11.53 14.03
CA ALA A 124 -1.81 -11.80 13.54
C ALA A 124 -1.44 -10.82 12.42
N THR A 125 -0.21 -10.35 12.41
CA THR A 125 0.35 -9.56 11.31
C THR A 125 0.54 -10.43 10.08
N HIS A 126 0.62 -9.84 8.89
CA HIS A 126 0.79 -10.56 7.62
C HIS A 126 2.03 -11.45 7.66
N GLY A 127 1.87 -12.74 7.26
CA GLY A 127 2.88 -13.78 7.42
C GLY A 127 4.23 -13.47 6.78
N MET A 128 4.23 -12.76 5.66
CA MET A 128 5.47 -12.47 4.94
C MET A 128 6.23 -11.25 5.48
N LYS A 129 5.52 -10.18 5.87
CA LYS A 129 6.14 -8.95 6.37
C LYS A 129 6.34 -8.95 7.88
N GLY A 130 5.48 -9.62 8.62
CA GLY A 130 5.52 -9.69 10.08
C GLY A 130 5.31 -8.35 10.80
N SER A 131 4.82 -7.31 10.11
CA SER A 131 4.74 -5.95 10.67
C SER A 131 3.35 -5.32 10.62
N ALA A 132 2.57 -5.49 9.57
CA ALA A 132 1.22 -4.93 9.41
C ALA A 132 0.17 -6.02 9.26
N VAL A 133 -1.07 -5.72 9.59
CA VAL A 133 -2.21 -6.64 9.40
C VAL A 133 -2.67 -6.57 7.94
N ASP A 134 -2.94 -7.72 7.34
CA ASP A 134 -3.62 -7.78 6.04
C ASP A 134 -5.13 -7.58 6.20
N LEU A 135 -5.63 -6.46 5.71
CA LEU A 135 -7.05 -6.10 5.76
C LEU A 135 -7.94 -7.04 4.95
N ASN A 136 -7.38 -7.76 3.97
CA ASN A 136 -8.13 -8.77 3.22
C ASN A 136 -8.58 -9.94 4.12
N SER A 137 -7.90 -10.14 5.27
CA SER A 137 -8.28 -11.16 6.25
C SER A 137 -9.50 -10.80 7.10
N ILE A 138 -10.00 -9.56 7.03
CA ILE A 138 -11.14 -9.08 7.82
C ILE A 138 -12.45 -9.49 7.17
N PRO A 139 -13.35 -10.21 7.87
CA PRO A 139 -14.64 -10.69 7.33
C PRO A 139 -15.66 -9.54 7.27
N MET A 140 -15.55 -8.64 6.30
CA MET A 140 -16.39 -7.44 6.17
C MET A 140 -17.90 -7.72 6.14
N ALA A 141 -18.32 -8.91 5.69
CA ALA A 141 -19.72 -9.33 5.75
C ALA A 141 -20.28 -9.43 7.18
N ALA A 142 -19.41 -9.73 8.16
CA ALA A 142 -19.77 -9.86 9.57
C ALA A 142 -19.57 -8.57 10.37
N VAL A 143 -18.98 -7.51 9.77
CA VAL A 143 -18.72 -6.24 10.46
C VAL A 143 -20.02 -5.48 10.70
N GLU A 144 -20.25 -5.05 11.93
CA GLU A 144 -21.37 -4.19 12.36
C GLU A 144 -21.03 -2.70 12.19
N ARG A 145 -19.80 -2.32 12.57
CA ARG A 145 -19.25 -0.98 12.43
C ARG A 145 -17.74 -1.00 12.46
N VAL A 146 -17.14 0.08 11.98
CA VAL A 146 -15.70 0.33 12.07
C VAL A 146 -15.47 1.59 12.89
N GLU A 147 -14.59 1.50 13.89
CA GLU A 147 -14.19 2.62 14.72
C GLU A 147 -12.77 3.02 14.35
N VAL A 148 -12.58 4.27 13.90
CA VAL A 148 -11.27 4.83 13.51
C VAL A 148 -10.89 5.86 14.56
N LEU A 149 -9.95 5.51 15.44
CA LEU A 149 -9.37 6.42 16.41
C LEU A 149 -8.25 7.21 15.74
N LYS A 150 -8.42 8.50 15.63
CA LYS A 150 -7.49 9.45 15.02
C LYS A 150 -6.59 10.08 16.11
N ASP A 151 -5.97 9.22 16.94
CA ASP A 151 -5.07 9.64 18.02
C ASP A 151 -4.15 8.49 18.41
N GLY A 152 -3.02 8.80 19.05
CA GLY A 152 -2.15 7.76 19.60
C GLY A 152 -2.80 7.02 20.77
N ALA A 153 -2.61 5.71 20.79
CA ALA A 153 -3.24 4.84 21.77
C ALA A 153 -2.30 3.79 22.39
N SER A 154 -0.99 4.03 22.33
CA SER A 154 0.00 3.10 22.90
C SER A 154 -0.14 2.94 24.43
N ALA A 155 -0.69 3.94 25.14
CA ALA A 155 -0.99 3.85 26.57
C ALA A 155 -2.10 2.82 26.91
N ILE A 156 -2.88 2.37 25.91
CA ILE A 156 -3.93 1.35 26.09
C ILE A 156 -3.54 0.05 25.39
N TYR A 157 -3.13 0.14 24.09
CA TYR A 157 -2.93 -1.04 23.24
C TYR A 157 -1.46 -1.44 23.05
N GLY A 158 -0.49 -0.63 23.49
CA GLY A 158 0.96 -0.89 23.32
C GLY A 158 1.48 -0.52 21.93
N THR A 159 2.40 -1.32 21.40
CA THR A 159 3.08 -1.08 20.11
C THR A 159 2.12 -0.80 18.95
N ASP A 160 2.61 -0.12 17.92
CA ASP A 160 1.98 0.11 16.60
C ASP A 160 0.83 1.13 16.58
N ALA A 161 0.32 1.57 17.73
CA ALA A 161 -0.77 2.54 17.83
C ALA A 161 -0.27 4.01 17.80
N ILE A 162 0.60 4.35 16.81
CA ILE A 162 1.18 5.68 16.65
C ILE A 162 0.28 6.53 15.73
N GLY A 163 0.05 6.13 14.48
CA GLY A 163 -0.79 6.88 13.53
C GLY A 163 -2.27 6.91 13.94
N GLY A 164 -2.71 5.90 14.67
CA GLY A 164 -4.08 5.69 15.11
C GLY A 164 -4.44 4.21 15.22
N VAL A 165 -5.74 3.95 15.46
CA VAL A 165 -6.27 2.59 15.59
C VAL A 165 -7.51 2.42 14.71
N ILE A 166 -7.60 1.31 14.00
CA ILE A 166 -8.81 0.88 13.28
C ILE A 166 -9.34 -0.39 13.94
N ASN A 167 -10.55 -0.31 14.47
CA ASN A 167 -11.18 -1.42 15.19
C ASN A 167 -12.44 -1.88 14.43
N PHE A 168 -12.39 -3.08 13.88
CA PHE A 168 -13.54 -3.71 13.23
C PHE A 168 -14.38 -4.40 14.30
N ILE A 169 -15.58 -3.91 14.51
CA ILE A 169 -16.54 -4.48 15.46
C ILE A 169 -17.49 -5.41 14.71
N LEU A 170 -17.49 -6.68 15.08
CA LEU A 170 -18.32 -7.71 14.49
C LEU A 170 -19.73 -7.71 15.09
N ARG A 171 -20.71 -8.21 14.34
CA ARG A 171 -22.06 -8.51 14.84
C ARG A 171 -21.98 -9.48 16.02
N LYS A 172 -22.78 -9.27 17.05
CA LYS A 172 -22.77 -10.09 18.27
C LYS A 172 -24.12 -10.79 18.57
N ASN A 173 -25.23 -10.14 18.23
CA ASN A 173 -26.60 -10.64 18.45
C ASN A 173 -27.36 -10.49 17.14
N TYR A 174 -27.32 -11.50 16.28
CA TYR A 174 -28.02 -11.51 15.01
C TYR A 174 -28.95 -12.72 14.94
N ASN A 175 -30.24 -12.47 14.66
CA ASN A 175 -31.23 -13.49 14.45
C ASN A 175 -31.80 -13.36 13.03
N GLY A 176 -31.72 -14.41 12.23
CA GLY A 176 -32.12 -14.42 10.84
C GLY A 176 -31.12 -15.07 9.91
N LEU A 177 -31.50 -15.19 8.64
CA LEU A 177 -30.65 -15.66 7.56
C LEU A 177 -30.65 -14.61 6.44
N GLU A 178 -29.49 -14.13 6.04
CA GLU A 178 -29.27 -13.08 5.04
C GLU A 178 -28.28 -13.54 3.98
N ALA A 179 -28.65 -13.44 2.72
CA ALA A 179 -27.74 -13.61 1.58
C ALA A 179 -27.52 -12.24 0.90
N GLN A 180 -26.29 -11.94 0.54
CA GLN A 180 -25.93 -10.73 -0.17
C GLN A 180 -25.06 -11.05 -1.40
N ALA A 181 -25.39 -10.43 -2.54
CA ALA A 181 -24.58 -10.47 -3.75
C ALA A 181 -24.23 -9.02 -4.16
N PHE A 182 -23.00 -8.82 -4.62
CA PHE A 182 -22.48 -7.53 -5.08
C PHE A 182 -21.70 -7.72 -6.37
N THR A 183 -21.85 -6.78 -7.29
CA THR A 183 -21.01 -6.65 -8.49
C THR A 183 -20.63 -5.19 -8.73
N ASP A 184 -19.42 -4.98 -9.24
CA ASP A 184 -18.89 -3.68 -9.67
C ASP A 184 -18.23 -3.92 -11.04
N VAL A 185 -18.83 -3.38 -12.10
CA VAL A 185 -18.43 -3.61 -13.49
C VAL A 185 -17.97 -2.27 -14.06
N ALA A 186 -16.72 -2.20 -14.49
CA ALA A 186 -16.18 -1.01 -15.16
C ALA A 186 -16.85 -0.81 -16.52
N GLN A 187 -17.03 0.44 -16.95
CA GLN A 187 -17.58 0.78 -18.27
C GLN A 187 -16.69 0.25 -19.36
N GLU A 188 -15.38 0.42 -19.22
CA GLU A 188 -14.39 -0.23 -20.04
C GLU A 188 -14.03 -1.61 -19.46
N SER A 189 -13.54 -2.50 -20.28
CA SER A 189 -13.21 -3.87 -19.87
C SER A 189 -12.12 -3.93 -18.80
N GLY A 190 -12.20 -4.92 -17.90
CA GLY A 190 -11.19 -5.22 -16.90
C GLY A 190 -11.45 -4.58 -15.54
N GLY A 191 -10.96 -5.22 -14.48
CA GLY A 191 -11.07 -4.72 -13.11
C GLY A 191 -12.41 -4.94 -12.43
N GLU A 192 -13.27 -5.86 -12.94
CA GLU A 192 -14.56 -6.17 -12.33
C GLU A 192 -14.39 -6.80 -10.95
N ILE A 193 -15.32 -6.49 -10.03
CA ILE A 193 -15.34 -7.01 -8.67
C ILE A 193 -16.69 -7.70 -8.42
N GLY A 194 -16.64 -8.94 -7.95
CA GLY A 194 -17.81 -9.70 -7.54
C GLY A 194 -17.68 -10.17 -6.09
N ARG A 195 -18.80 -10.23 -5.36
CA ARG A 195 -18.85 -10.79 -4.01
C ARG A 195 -20.18 -11.44 -3.74
N VAL A 196 -20.14 -12.55 -3.01
CA VAL A 196 -21.29 -13.18 -2.40
C VAL A 196 -21.04 -13.46 -0.92
N SER A 197 -22.06 -13.34 -0.09
CA SER A 197 -21.97 -13.69 1.32
C SER A 197 -23.29 -14.26 1.84
N LEU A 198 -23.17 -15.12 2.85
CA LEU A 198 -24.29 -15.69 3.60
C LEU A 198 -24.00 -15.48 5.09
N THR A 199 -24.96 -14.88 5.80
CA THR A 199 -24.90 -14.66 7.25
C THR A 199 -26.14 -15.28 7.89
N GLY A 200 -25.94 -16.20 8.81
CA GLY A 200 -27.00 -16.81 9.60
C GLY A 200 -26.77 -16.61 11.08
N GLY A 201 -27.84 -16.36 11.82
CA GLY A 201 -27.84 -16.25 13.27
C GLY A 201 -29.11 -16.81 13.90
N TRP A 202 -28.97 -17.42 15.07
CA TRP A 202 -30.06 -18.00 15.83
C TRP A 202 -29.92 -17.66 17.31
N GLY A 203 -31.06 -17.52 17.96
CA GLY A 203 -31.14 -17.09 19.35
C GLY A 203 -31.08 -15.57 19.49
N ASP A 204 -31.44 -15.09 20.66
CA ASP A 204 -31.40 -13.68 21.05
C ASP A 204 -30.86 -13.56 22.47
N LEU A 205 -29.84 -12.74 22.67
CA LEU A 205 -29.18 -12.61 23.96
C LEU A 205 -30.11 -12.07 25.06
N ASP A 206 -31.01 -11.14 24.70
CA ASP A 206 -31.93 -10.51 25.63
C ASP A 206 -33.14 -11.43 25.96
N ALA A 207 -33.62 -12.17 24.94
CA ALA A 207 -34.79 -13.03 25.07
C ALA A 207 -34.48 -14.46 25.53
N ASN A 208 -33.38 -15.04 24.98
CA ASN A 208 -33.03 -16.45 25.16
C ASN A 208 -31.77 -16.67 25.98
N GLY A 209 -30.95 -15.63 26.20
CA GLY A 209 -29.66 -15.72 26.88
C GLY A 209 -28.56 -16.37 26.03
N TRP A 210 -28.77 -16.56 24.74
CA TRP A 210 -27.72 -17.07 23.83
C TRP A 210 -27.93 -16.60 22.39
N ASN A 211 -26.83 -16.55 21.63
CA ASN A 211 -26.83 -16.33 20.19
C ASN A 211 -25.71 -17.10 19.54
N VAL A 212 -25.98 -17.71 18.40
CA VAL A 212 -24.98 -18.32 17.51
C VAL A 212 -25.06 -17.61 16.17
N LEU A 213 -23.92 -17.14 15.69
CA LEU A 213 -23.77 -16.42 14.42
C LEU A 213 -22.71 -17.09 13.56
N ALA A 214 -23.00 -17.27 12.28
CA ALA A 214 -22.03 -17.69 11.27
C ALA A 214 -22.13 -16.81 10.02
N THR A 215 -20.98 -16.51 9.42
CA THR A 215 -20.89 -15.77 8.15
C THR A 215 -19.84 -16.43 7.26
N VAL A 216 -20.16 -16.60 5.99
CA VAL A 216 -19.22 -16.97 4.94
C VAL A 216 -19.30 -15.96 3.80
N ALA A 217 -18.17 -15.61 3.21
CA ALA A 217 -18.12 -14.69 2.09
C ALA A 217 -17.02 -15.10 1.11
N HIS A 218 -17.29 -14.89 -0.17
CA HIS A 218 -16.31 -15.03 -1.24
C HIS A 218 -16.33 -13.78 -2.11
N SER A 219 -15.16 -13.25 -2.45
CA SER A 219 -15.02 -12.14 -3.38
C SER A 219 -13.92 -12.42 -4.39
N GLN A 220 -14.10 -11.87 -5.59
CA GLN A 220 -13.11 -11.94 -6.66
C GLN A 220 -12.99 -10.58 -7.34
N ASN A 221 -11.75 -10.10 -7.45
CA ASN A 221 -11.38 -8.97 -8.30
C ASN A 221 -10.70 -9.53 -9.54
N LYS A 222 -11.08 -9.06 -10.73
CA LYS A 222 -10.40 -9.42 -11.96
C LYS A 222 -9.24 -8.47 -12.25
N ALA A 223 -8.30 -8.92 -13.07
CA ALA A 223 -7.20 -8.09 -13.51
C ALA A 223 -7.68 -6.92 -14.37
N LEU A 224 -7.04 -5.76 -14.19
CA LEU A 224 -7.08 -4.65 -15.14
C LEU A 224 -5.68 -4.45 -15.69
N ARG A 225 -5.53 -4.51 -17.03
CA ARG A 225 -4.23 -4.36 -17.70
C ARG A 225 -4.04 -2.92 -18.20
N GLY A 226 -2.79 -2.55 -18.38
CA GLY A 226 -2.42 -1.23 -18.88
C GLY A 226 -2.89 -0.97 -20.32
N ASP A 227 -2.92 -2.01 -21.16
CA ASP A 227 -3.42 -1.91 -22.54
C ASP A 227 -4.94 -1.68 -22.66
N GLN A 228 -5.66 -1.79 -21.55
CA GLN A 228 -7.10 -1.54 -21.46
C GLN A 228 -7.43 -0.09 -21.05
N ARG A 229 -6.44 0.78 -20.92
CA ARG A 229 -6.62 2.19 -20.51
C ARG A 229 -5.75 3.12 -21.36
N ASP A 230 -6.37 4.10 -21.98
CA ASP A 230 -5.70 5.04 -22.88
C ASP A 230 -4.75 5.97 -22.14
N PHE A 231 -5.02 6.30 -20.88
CA PHE A 231 -4.15 7.14 -20.07
C PHE A 231 -2.81 6.46 -19.73
N VAL A 232 -2.70 5.13 -19.88
CA VAL A 232 -1.43 4.41 -19.72
C VAL A 232 -0.61 4.55 -21.00
N ASN A 233 0.10 5.66 -21.09
CA ASN A 233 0.94 6.00 -22.23
C ASN A 233 2.15 6.82 -21.79
N THR A 234 3.33 6.19 -21.77
CA THR A 234 4.59 6.87 -21.42
C THR A 234 5.31 7.42 -22.65
N PHE A 235 4.79 7.24 -23.87
CA PHE A 235 5.33 7.84 -25.08
C PHE A 235 4.77 9.26 -25.28
N GLN A 236 5.17 10.18 -24.39
CA GLN A 236 4.73 11.58 -24.37
C GLN A 236 5.94 12.51 -24.16
N PRO A 237 6.89 12.55 -25.12
CA PRO A 237 8.13 13.34 -24.95
C PRO A 237 7.86 14.84 -24.85
N ASP A 238 6.80 15.34 -25.48
CA ASP A 238 6.34 16.72 -25.37
C ASP A 238 5.90 17.12 -23.95
N ARG A 239 5.48 16.14 -23.13
CA ARG A 239 5.12 16.32 -21.71
C ARG A 239 6.25 15.95 -20.75
N GLY A 240 7.42 15.57 -21.27
CA GLY A 240 8.59 15.26 -20.47
C GLY A 240 8.67 13.84 -19.95
N VAL A 241 7.93 12.89 -20.54
CA VAL A 241 8.04 11.46 -20.26
C VAL A 241 8.29 10.68 -21.56
N SER A 242 9.11 9.68 -21.50
CA SER A 242 9.43 8.81 -22.62
C SER A 242 9.59 7.37 -22.16
N VAL A 243 9.29 6.44 -23.06
CA VAL A 243 9.52 5.02 -22.87
C VAL A 243 11.01 4.71 -22.80
N ASP A 244 11.40 3.67 -22.10
CA ASP A 244 12.79 3.23 -21.99
C ASP A 244 13.15 2.10 -22.98
N THR A 245 14.45 1.80 -23.06
CA THR A 245 14.98 0.80 -23.97
C THR A 245 15.31 -0.54 -23.32
N ARG A 246 14.79 -0.84 -22.17
CA ARG A 246 15.07 -2.13 -21.51
C ARG A 246 14.44 -3.32 -22.23
N GLY A 247 14.41 -3.26 -23.55
CA GLY A 247 13.87 -4.26 -24.45
C GLY A 247 12.45 -3.94 -24.91
N SER A 248 12.19 -4.24 -26.16
CA SER A 248 10.92 -4.11 -26.86
C SER A 248 10.46 -5.49 -27.35
N PRO A 249 9.17 -5.69 -27.69
CA PRO A 249 8.65 -6.94 -28.23
C PRO A 249 9.39 -7.41 -29.48
N HIS A 250 9.95 -6.48 -30.26
CA HIS A 250 10.78 -6.71 -31.44
C HIS A 250 12.21 -6.27 -31.11
N ALA A 251 13.19 -7.14 -31.36
CA ALA A 251 14.52 -6.92 -30.85
C ALA A 251 15.21 -5.66 -31.40
N ASN A 252 15.93 -4.99 -30.54
CA ASN A 252 16.95 -4.01 -30.92
C ASN A 252 18.30 -4.72 -31.03
N ILE A 253 19.05 -4.43 -32.08
CA ILE A 253 20.38 -4.96 -32.36
C ILE A 253 21.41 -3.95 -31.88
N PHE A 254 22.43 -4.40 -31.15
CA PHE A 254 23.41 -3.53 -30.53
C PHE A 254 24.86 -3.78 -31.01
N ALA A 255 25.63 -2.69 -31.06
CA ALA A 255 27.07 -2.78 -31.10
C ALA A 255 27.63 -3.26 -29.76
N THR A 256 28.52 -4.23 -29.77
CA THR A 256 29.14 -4.80 -28.56
C THR A 256 30.64 -4.99 -28.76
N THR A 257 31.35 -5.22 -27.63
CA THR A 257 32.77 -5.56 -27.66
C THR A 257 33.08 -6.88 -28.38
N LEU A 258 32.11 -7.80 -28.46
CA LEU A 258 32.26 -9.09 -29.16
C LEU A 258 31.93 -8.99 -30.66
N ALA A 259 31.19 -7.95 -31.05
CA ALA A 259 30.92 -7.62 -32.45
C ALA A 259 31.11 -6.11 -32.67
N PRO A 260 32.31 -5.55 -32.38
CA PRO A 260 32.55 -4.11 -32.34
C PRO A 260 32.31 -3.42 -33.67
N THR A 261 32.29 -4.18 -34.75
CA THR A 261 32.15 -3.70 -36.13
C THR A 261 30.73 -3.85 -36.70
N LEU A 262 29.83 -4.53 -36.00
CA LEU A 262 28.43 -4.64 -36.44
C LEU A 262 27.71 -3.30 -36.50
N LEU A 263 27.99 -2.45 -35.48
CA LEU A 263 27.47 -1.07 -35.41
C LEU A 263 28.57 -0.20 -34.79
N SER A 264 29.35 0.47 -35.60
CA SER A 264 30.43 1.32 -35.09
C SER A 264 29.92 2.51 -34.29
N ARG A 265 30.44 2.73 -33.08
CA ARG A 265 30.15 3.92 -32.27
C ARG A 265 30.76 5.20 -32.85
N THR A 266 31.70 5.09 -33.74
CA THR A 266 32.51 6.22 -34.30
C THR A 266 32.39 6.35 -35.81
N GLY A 267 31.53 5.57 -36.47
CA GLY A 267 31.36 5.63 -37.93
C GLY A 267 30.31 6.66 -38.36
N THR A 268 30.53 7.30 -39.49
CA THR A 268 29.45 7.98 -40.22
C THR A 268 28.49 6.93 -40.72
N GLY A 269 27.35 6.75 -39.99
CA GLY A 269 26.29 5.86 -40.40
C GLY A 269 25.48 6.41 -41.56
N PRO A 270 24.66 5.57 -42.21
CA PRO A 270 23.75 6.01 -43.27
C PRO A 270 22.80 7.06 -42.69
N THR A 271 22.40 8.01 -43.53
CA THR A 271 21.38 9.01 -43.23
C THR A 271 20.07 8.34 -42.92
N ILE A 272 19.58 8.49 -41.68
CA ILE A 272 18.19 8.08 -41.35
C ILE A 272 17.22 8.98 -42.12
N PRO A 273 16.06 8.51 -42.55
CA PRO A 273 15.01 9.38 -43.05
C PRO A 273 14.69 10.45 -41.99
N GLY A 274 15.12 11.70 -42.18
CA GLY A 274 14.98 12.78 -41.23
C GLY A 274 16.24 13.62 -40.98
N GLY A 275 17.41 13.18 -41.42
CA GLY A 275 18.64 13.99 -41.54
C GLY A 275 19.63 13.86 -40.39
N GLY A 276 20.89 13.74 -40.75
CA GLY A 276 22.09 13.87 -39.89
C GLY A 276 22.97 12.62 -39.88
N THR A 277 24.29 12.85 -39.86
CA THR A 277 25.31 11.84 -39.58
C THR A 277 25.29 11.55 -38.08
N THR A 278 24.90 10.36 -37.69
CA THR A 278 24.71 9.98 -36.27
C THR A 278 25.37 8.67 -35.94
N THR A 279 25.88 8.58 -34.72
CA THR A 279 26.50 7.37 -34.16
C THR A 279 25.41 6.46 -33.59
N TYR A 280 25.31 5.21 -34.09
CA TYR A 280 24.33 4.25 -33.61
C TYR A 280 24.88 3.41 -32.48
N ASN A 281 24.13 3.32 -31.36
CA ASN A 281 24.35 2.32 -30.32
C ASN A 281 23.48 1.07 -30.53
N GLY A 282 22.37 1.21 -31.27
CA GLY A 282 21.48 0.12 -31.59
C GLY A 282 20.53 0.48 -32.72
N ILE A 283 19.95 -0.50 -33.38
CA ILE A 283 18.90 -0.35 -34.37
C ILE A 283 17.82 -1.40 -34.16
N SER A 284 16.56 -1.00 -34.28
CA SER A 284 15.47 -1.96 -34.20
C SER A 284 15.36 -2.79 -35.48
N ILE A 285 14.98 -4.04 -35.33
CA ILE A 285 14.59 -4.87 -36.51
C ILE A 285 13.46 -4.21 -37.33
N LEU A 286 12.62 -3.38 -36.67
CA LEU A 286 11.53 -2.64 -37.31
C LEU A 286 12.01 -1.49 -38.21
N ASP A 287 13.21 -0.95 -37.96
CA ASP A 287 13.79 0.14 -38.73
C ASP A 287 14.74 -0.35 -39.84
N LEU A 288 14.94 -1.67 -39.93
CA LEU A 288 15.66 -2.29 -41.04
C LEU A 288 14.76 -2.45 -42.28
N PRO A 289 15.32 -2.58 -43.51
CA PRO A 289 14.55 -2.79 -44.70
C PRO A 289 13.54 -3.94 -44.57
N GLY A 290 12.26 -3.66 -44.86
CA GLY A 290 11.14 -4.58 -44.68
C GLY A 290 10.49 -4.52 -43.31
N GLY A 291 10.97 -3.67 -42.40
CA GLY A 291 10.29 -3.36 -41.15
C GLY A 291 9.27 -2.21 -41.30
N ALA A 292 8.34 -2.10 -40.36
CA ALA A 292 7.23 -1.13 -40.40
C ALA A 292 7.50 0.16 -39.56
N GLY A 293 8.69 0.26 -38.98
CA GLY A 293 9.07 1.36 -38.07
C GLY A 293 8.59 1.16 -36.63
N CYS A 294 9.23 1.86 -35.68
CA CYS A 294 8.92 1.72 -34.23
C CYS A 294 7.46 2.02 -33.90
N THR A 295 6.85 3.03 -34.52
CA THR A 295 5.49 3.51 -34.20
C THR A 295 4.38 2.63 -34.77
N SER A 296 4.71 1.55 -35.47
CA SER A 296 3.73 0.59 -36.01
C SER A 296 3.12 -0.34 -34.97
N ILE A 297 3.68 -0.39 -33.77
CA ILE A 297 3.27 -1.27 -32.66
C ILE A 297 2.74 -0.42 -31.52
N ASP A 298 1.64 -0.86 -30.92
CA ASP A 298 1.04 -0.19 -29.75
C ASP A 298 2.05 -0.09 -28.60
N GLY A 299 2.15 1.10 -28.03
CA GLY A 299 3.07 1.41 -26.93
C GLY A 299 4.55 1.46 -27.34
N MET A 300 4.91 1.35 -28.63
CA MET A 300 6.27 1.51 -29.10
C MET A 300 6.53 2.88 -29.71
N GLY A 301 7.76 3.32 -29.61
CA GLY A 301 8.24 4.56 -30.20
C GLY A 301 9.77 4.62 -30.25
N PRO A 302 10.34 5.65 -30.89
CA PRO A 302 11.77 5.86 -30.85
C PRO A 302 12.21 6.21 -29.41
N TYR A 303 13.42 5.79 -29.06
CA TYR A 303 14.01 6.14 -27.76
C TYR A 303 14.43 7.62 -27.75
N ASP A 304 14.05 8.34 -26.68
CA ASP A 304 14.45 9.71 -26.47
C ASP A 304 15.68 9.79 -25.55
N GLU A 305 16.89 9.79 -26.15
CA GLU A 305 18.14 9.86 -25.42
C GLU A 305 18.34 11.17 -24.64
N LYS A 306 17.74 12.26 -25.13
CA LYS A 306 17.87 13.58 -24.48
C LYS A 306 17.04 13.65 -23.20
N LEU A 307 15.81 13.12 -23.22
CA LEU A 307 14.98 13.03 -22.02
C LEU A 307 15.61 12.15 -20.94
N TRP A 308 16.20 11.01 -21.33
CA TRP A 308 16.87 10.12 -20.40
C TRP A 308 18.28 10.58 -19.99
N ASN A 309 18.85 11.58 -20.66
CA ASN A 309 20.25 11.95 -20.51
C ASN A 309 21.21 10.75 -20.66
N SER A 310 20.92 9.88 -21.61
CA SER A 310 21.63 8.63 -21.81
C SER A 310 21.59 8.22 -23.28
N ALA A 311 22.75 7.94 -23.85
CA ALA A 311 22.90 7.38 -25.19
C ALA A 311 22.65 5.84 -25.24
N GLY A 312 22.06 5.26 -24.22
CA GLY A 312 22.02 3.81 -23.96
C GLY A 312 21.40 2.96 -25.05
N ALA A 313 20.55 3.50 -25.89
CA ALA A 313 19.98 2.81 -27.06
C ALA A 313 19.58 3.79 -28.15
N ALA A 314 20.43 4.79 -28.34
CA ALA A 314 20.25 5.74 -29.43
C ALA A 314 19.87 4.98 -30.74
N TYR A 315 18.76 5.41 -31.36
CA TYR A 315 18.17 4.83 -32.56
C TYR A 315 17.53 3.43 -32.46
N GLY A 316 17.42 2.84 -31.24
CA GLY A 316 16.59 1.67 -31.01
C GLY A 316 15.12 2.05 -30.79
N CYS A 317 14.23 1.09 -30.93
CA CYS A 317 12.83 1.24 -30.48
C CYS A 317 12.76 1.04 -28.96
N ALA A 318 11.92 1.85 -28.33
CA ALA A 318 11.51 1.70 -26.93
C ALA A 318 10.07 1.21 -26.86
N TRP A 319 9.67 0.67 -25.72
CA TRP A 319 8.33 0.13 -25.49
C TRP A 319 7.79 0.50 -24.12
N ASP A 320 6.53 0.92 -24.07
CA ASP A 320 5.81 1.19 -22.85
C ASP A 320 5.44 -0.11 -22.12
N THR A 321 6.27 -0.48 -21.16
CA THR A 321 6.08 -1.68 -20.35
C THR A 321 4.83 -1.58 -19.46
N GLY A 322 4.32 -0.37 -19.20
CA GLY A 322 3.07 -0.13 -18.49
C GLY A 322 1.86 -0.72 -19.18
N ARG A 323 1.89 -0.81 -20.53
CA ARG A 323 0.82 -1.44 -21.32
C ARG A 323 0.66 -2.94 -21.05
N ALA A 324 1.75 -3.66 -20.75
CA ALA A 324 1.70 -5.06 -20.37
C ALA A 324 1.53 -5.28 -18.86
N ALA A 325 1.72 -4.26 -18.05
CA ALA A 325 1.56 -4.35 -16.61
C ALA A 325 0.09 -4.50 -16.20
N VAL A 326 -0.15 -5.04 -15.02
CA VAL A 326 -1.48 -5.14 -14.43
C VAL A 326 -1.67 -4.00 -13.45
N LEU A 327 -2.63 -3.11 -13.73
CA LEU A 327 -2.95 -1.93 -12.93
C LEU A 327 -3.74 -2.29 -11.66
N GLN A 328 -4.66 -3.25 -11.77
CA GLN A 328 -5.36 -3.86 -10.65
C GLN A 328 -5.08 -5.36 -10.65
N GLN A 329 -4.48 -5.86 -9.58
CA GLN A 329 -4.14 -7.28 -9.47
C GLN A 329 -5.41 -8.12 -9.27
N PRO A 330 -5.50 -9.32 -9.86
CA PRO A 330 -6.58 -10.25 -9.56
C PRO A 330 -6.43 -10.78 -8.13
N VAL A 331 -7.54 -10.75 -7.39
CA VAL A 331 -7.63 -11.21 -6.00
C VAL A 331 -8.80 -12.15 -5.87
N LYS A 332 -8.59 -13.29 -5.22
CA LYS A 332 -9.66 -14.17 -4.71
C LYS A 332 -9.58 -14.17 -3.20
N ASN A 333 -10.68 -13.92 -2.53
CA ASN A 333 -10.73 -13.83 -1.08
C ASN A 333 -11.95 -14.58 -0.53
N SER A 334 -11.71 -15.55 0.34
CA SER A 334 -12.75 -16.30 1.05
C SER A 334 -12.59 -16.08 2.55
N ASN A 335 -13.67 -15.67 3.21
CA ASN A 335 -13.71 -15.39 4.64
C ASN A 335 -14.82 -16.17 5.32
N ALA A 336 -14.55 -16.60 6.56
CA ALA A 336 -15.53 -17.23 7.42
C ALA A 336 -15.44 -16.67 8.84
N LEU A 337 -16.59 -16.56 9.50
CA LEU A 337 -16.73 -16.25 10.92
C LEU A 337 -17.74 -17.23 11.53
N ALA A 338 -17.44 -17.70 12.74
CA ALA A 338 -18.40 -18.35 13.62
C ALA A 338 -18.25 -17.78 15.03
N ARG A 339 -19.37 -17.44 15.69
CA ARG A 339 -19.39 -16.95 17.05
C ARG A 339 -20.58 -17.55 17.81
N ALA A 340 -20.32 -18.06 19.00
CA ALA A 340 -21.35 -18.42 19.98
C ALA A 340 -21.20 -17.52 21.20
N THR A 341 -22.29 -16.94 21.65
CA THR A 341 -22.35 -16.10 22.85
C THR A 341 -23.42 -16.65 23.77
N PHE A 342 -23.09 -16.78 25.02
CA PHE A 342 -23.98 -17.23 26.08
C PHE A 342 -24.02 -16.20 27.20
N GLN A 343 -25.20 -15.85 27.67
CA GLN A 343 -25.42 -14.90 28.75
C GLN A 343 -26.00 -15.62 29.99
N SER A 344 -25.36 -15.45 31.12
CA SER A 344 -25.82 -15.93 32.42
C SER A 344 -25.89 -14.73 33.38
N GLY A 345 -27.13 -14.31 33.65
CA GLY A 345 -27.36 -13.04 34.33
C GLY A 345 -26.80 -11.86 33.56
N GLU A 346 -25.90 -11.11 34.16
CA GLU A 346 -25.24 -9.99 33.49
C GLU A 346 -23.84 -10.36 32.89
N HIS A 347 -23.42 -11.64 32.99
CA HIS A 347 -22.17 -12.13 32.43
C HIS A 347 -22.37 -12.72 31.05
N GLN A 348 -21.47 -12.37 30.15
CA GLN A 348 -21.43 -12.93 28.79
C GLN A 348 -20.17 -13.80 28.62
N PHE A 349 -20.34 -14.97 28.05
CA PHE A 349 -19.28 -15.88 27.66
C PHE A 349 -19.34 -16.07 26.15
N PHE A 350 -18.19 -16.09 25.45
CA PHE A 350 -18.22 -16.26 24.02
C PHE A 350 -17.02 -17.06 23.51
N ILE A 351 -17.26 -17.73 22.40
CA ILE A 351 -16.26 -18.39 21.56
C ILE A 351 -16.38 -17.82 20.17
N GLU A 352 -15.26 -17.45 19.55
CA GLU A 352 -15.23 -16.86 18.22
C GLU A 352 -14.10 -17.48 17.39
N GLY A 353 -14.41 -17.89 16.17
CA GLY A 353 -13.47 -18.34 15.16
C GLY A 353 -13.59 -17.48 13.91
N VAL A 354 -12.48 -16.97 13.39
CA VAL A 354 -12.37 -16.23 12.13
C VAL A 354 -11.34 -16.91 11.27
N GLY A 355 -11.61 -17.08 9.97
CA GLY A 355 -10.67 -17.62 9.01
C GLY A 355 -10.74 -16.89 7.67
N SER A 356 -9.61 -16.81 6.96
CA SER A 356 -9.54 -16.27 5.62
C SER A 356 -8.53 -17.01 4.76
N ASN A 357 -8.80 -17.07 3.46
CA ASN A 357 -7.86 -17.49 2.41
C ASN A 357 -7.88 -16.46 1.30
N VAL A 358 -6.73 -15.85 1.03
CA VAL A 358 -6.55 -14.79 0.04
C VAL A 358 -5.49 -15.22 -0.96
N GLU A 359 -5.84 -15.25 -2.24
CA GLU A 359 -4.93 -15.50 -3.36
C GLU A 359 -4.82 -14.22 -4.19
N VAL A 360 -3.59 -13.74 -4.40
CA VAL A 360 -3.30 -12.58 -5.23
C VAL A 360 -2.25 -12.96 -6.27
N SER A 361 -2.50 -12.61 -7.54
CA SER A 361 -1.56 -12.82 -8.63
C SER A 361 -0.97 -11.48 -9.06
N LYS A 362 0.29 -11.24 -8.75
CA LYS A 362 1.02 -10.05 -9.16
C LYS A 362 1.69 -10.28 -10.50
N ARG A 363 1.36 -9.45 -11.49
CA ARG A 363 1.82 -9.62 -12.88
C ARG A 363 2.59 -8.40 -13.35
N PHE A 364 3.75 -8.66 -13.97
CA PHE A 364 4.66 -7.65 -14.53
C PHE A 364 4.82 -7.87 -16.03
N SER A 365 5.51 -6.93 -16.68
CA SER A 365 5.94 -7.09 -18.05
C SER A 365 6.82 -8.33 -18.26
N PRO A 366 6.88 -8.89 -19.48
CA PRO A 366 7.75 -10.01 -19.79
C PRO A 366 9.22 -9.77 -19.48
N ASN A 367 9.99 -10.85 -19.35
CA ASN A 367 11.42 -10.78 -19.07
C ASN A 367 12.18 -9.97 -20.13
N GLN A 368 13.07 -9.12 -19.63
CA GLN A 368 14.07 -8.42 -20.43
C GLN A 368 15.29 -9.31 -20.65
N ILE A 369 15.74 -9.40 -21.87
CA ILE A 369 16.97 -10.08 -22.29
C ILE A 369 17.90 -9.03 -22.88
N SER A 370 19.10 -8.85 -22.32
CA SER A 370 20.05 -7.82 -22.72
C SER A 370 21.48 -8.38 -22.84
N PRO A 371 22.24 -7.98 -23.88
CA PRO A 371 23.66 -8.29 -23.93
C PRO A 371 24.41 -7.55 -22.82
N GLY A 372 25.40 -8.17 -22.23
CA GLY A 372 26.22 -7.56 -21.19
C GLY A 372 25.63 -7.60 -19.77
N ALA A 373 24.40 -8.09 -19.57
CA ALA A 373 24.00 -8.52 -18.26
C ALA A 373 24.85 -9.72 -17.83
N THR A 374 25.53 -9.65 -16.69
CA THR A 374 26.37 -10.73 -16.16
C THR A 374 25.65 -12.08 -16.08
N THR A 375 24.32 -12.03 -16.03
CA THR A 375 23.43 -13.19 -15.95
C THR A 375 23.22 -13.89 -17.30
N PHE A 376 23.33 -13.17 -18.44
CA PHE A 376 23.10 -13.73 -19.77
C PHE A 376 24.34 -13.87 -20.63
N GLY A 377 25.41 -13.13 -20.33
CA GLY A 377 26.69 -13.23 -21.02
C GLY A 377 26.57 -13.40 -22.54
N ALA A 378 27.18 -14.44 -23.08
CA ALA A 378 27.17 -14.76 -24.50
C ALA A 378 25.81 -15.21 -25.07
N SER A 379 24.84 -15.53 -24.23
CA SER A 379 23.54 -16.07 -24.70
C SER A 379 22.56 -15.02 -25.21
N SER A 380 22.83 -13.73 -24.95
CA SER A 380 22.10 -12.61 -25.61
C SER A 380 22.64 -12.29 -26.99
N PHE A 381 23.40 -13.21 -27.58
CA PHE A 381 23.94 -13.15 -28.93
C PHE A 381 23.28 -14.22 -29.78
N TYR A 382 22.59 -13.80 -30.83
CA TYR A 382 21.98 -14.71 -31.79
C TYR A 382 23.06 -15.36 -32.63
N PRO A 383 23.19 -16.70 -32.63
CA PRO A 383 24.30 -17.38 -33.30
C PRO A 383 24.19 -17.32 -34.84
N SER A 384 25.31 -17.36 -35.49
CA SER A 384 25.34 -17.38 -36.97
C SER A 384 24.69 -18.64 -37.61
N THR A 385 24.51 -19.69 -36.82
CA THR A 385 23.80 -20.91 -37.20
C THR A 385 22.27 -20.83 -37.06
N GLY A 386 21.78 -19.75 -36.43
CA GLY A 386 20.34 -19.56 -36.21
C GLY A 386 19.56 -19.31 -37.51
N ALA A 387 18.33 -19.82 -37.60
CA ALA A 387 17.52 -19.75 -38.82
C ALA A 387 17.28 -18.34 -39.37
N ALA A 388 17.12 -17.33 -38.45
CA ALA A 388 16.91 -15.93 -38.82
C ALA A 388 18.20 -15.17 -39.13
N TYR A 389 19.37 -15.76 -38.90
CA TYR A 389 20.66 -15.03 -38.99
C TYR A 389 20.89 -14.39 -40.36
N ASN A 390 20.76 -15.18 -41.46
CA ASN A 390 21.07 -14.68 -42.79
C ASN A 390 20.13 -13.55 -43.23
N ASP A 391 18.85 -13.63 -42.89
CA ASP A 391 17.87 -12.58 -43.22
C ASP A 391 18.21 -11.30 -42.50
N VAL A 392 18.38 -11.37 -41.16
CA VAL A 392 18.71 -10.19 -40.32
C VAL A 392 20.05 -9.60 -40.73
N TYR A 393 21.07 -10.44 -40.92
CA TYR A 393 22.39 -9.99 -41.37
C TYR A 393 22.35 -9.26 -42.71
N ASN A 394 21.65 -9.78 -43.70
CA ASN A 394 21.52 -9.15 -45.03
C ASN A 394 20.80 -7.79 -44.93
N ARG A 395 19.77 -7.68 -44.08
CA ARG A 395 19.09 -6.39 -43.81
C ARG A 395 20.03 -5.40 -43.14
N LEU A 396 20.90 -5.86 -42.22
CA LEU A 396 21.93 -5.02 -41.58
C LEU A 396 22.97 -4.55 -42.61
N VAL A 397 23.46 -5.44 -43.50
CA VAL A 397 24.44 -5.07 -44.54
C VAL A 397 23.84 -4.03 -45.51
N ALA A 398 22.54 -4.12 -45.82
CA ALA A 398 21.88 -3.16 -46.68
C ALA A 398 21.90 -1.73 -46.12
N VAL A 399 21.90 -1.59 -44.80
CA VAL A 399 21.98 -0.31 -44.06
C VAL A 399 23.43 0.06 -43.72
N PHE A 400 24.22 -0.94 -43.37
CA PHE A 400 25.61 -0.81 -42.94
C PHE A 400 26.56 -1.66 -43.78
N PRO A 401 26.90 -1.25 -45.01
CA PRO A 401 27.74 -2.05 -45.90
C PRO A 401 29.12 -2.44 -45.32
N SER A 402 29.66 -1.65 -44.41
CA SER A 402 30.93 -1.92 -43.73
C SER A 402 30.98 -3.19 -42.92
N ILE A 403 29.82 -3.73 -42.51
CA ILE A 403 29.77 -4.97 -41.74
C ILE A 403 29.83 -6.24 -42.61
N SER A 404 29.86 -6.12 -43.91
CA SER A 404 29.92 -7.26 -44.83
C SER A 404 31.12 -8.21 -44.58
N ALA A 405 32.22 -7.68 -44.04
CA ALA A 405 33.36 -8.46 -43.61
C ALA A 405 33.14 -9.31 -42.35
N ASN A 406 32.08 -9.06 -41.60
CA ASN A 406 31.83 -9.65 -40.27
C ASN A 406 30.79 -10.80 -40.34
N ARG A 407 30.53 -11.36 -41.51
CA ARG A 407 29.62 -12.50 -41.67
C ARG A 407 30.10 -13.68 -40.80
N GLY A 408 29.21 -14.28 -40.07
CA GLY A 408 29.55 -15.38 -39.16
C GLY A 408 29.72 -14.97 -37.70
N LEU A 409 29.84 -13.65 -37.39
CA LEU A 409 29.81 -13.18 -36.02
C LEU A 409 28.39 -13.16 -35.48
N PRO A 410 28.16 -13.47 -34.21
CA PRO A 410 26.84 -13.47 -33.59
C PRO A 410 26.25 -12.05 -33.50
N ILE A 411 24.93 -11.93 -33.59
CA ILE A 411 24.19 -10.66 -33.52
C ILE A 411 23.79 -10.40 -32.05
N ALA A 412 24.32 -9.35 -31.47
CA ALA A 412 23.94 -8.90 -30.15
C ALA A 412 22.56 -8.22 -30.18
N TYR A 413 21.69 -8.53 -29.22
CA TYR A 413 20.33 -7.99 -29.19
C TYR A 413 19.83 -7.71 -27.78
N ARG A 414 18.83 -6.83 -27.69
CA ARG A 414 17.99 -6.59 -26.52
C ARG A 414 16.55 -6.82 -26.89
N TRP A 415 15.83 -7.59 -26.08
CA TRP A 415 14.51 -8.04 -26.41
C TRP A 415 13.64 -8.28 -25.16
N ARG A 416 12.32 -8.07 -25.28
CA ARG A 416 11.33 -8.55 -24.33
C ARG A 416 10.76 -9.87 -24.83
N CYS A 417 10.95 -10.94 -24.06
CA CYS A 417 10.47 -12.26 -24.40
C CYS A 417 8.94 -12.35 -24.20
N MET A 418 8.16 -11.89 -25.17
CA MET A 418 6.69 -11.95 -25.10
C MET A 418 6.19 -13.37 -24.97
N ASP A 419 6.83 -14.31 -25.68
CA ASP A 419 6.48 -15.74 -25.67
C ASP A 419 6.85 -16.43 -24.34
N CYS A 420 7.71 -15.83 -23.52
CA CYS A 420 7.93 -16.29 -22.14
C CYS A 420 6.71 -16.01 -21.23
N GLY A 421 5.84 -15.09 -21.64
CA GLY A 421 4.70 -14.60 -20.85
C GLY A 421 5.05 -13.50 -19.85
N ASN A 422 4.05 -12.87 -19.33
CA ASN A 422 4.20 -11.89 -18.24
C ASN A 422 4.73 -12.58 -16.98
N ARG A 423 5.70 -11.96 -16.32
CA ARG A 423 6.20 -12.47 -15.02
C ARG A 423 5.09 -12.41 -13.98
N GLU A 424 4.78 -13.53 -13.36
CA GLU A 424 3.70 -13.66 -12.40
C GLU A 424 4.22 -14.20 -11.07
N ILE A 425 3.82 -13.57 -9.96
CA ILE A 425 4.03 -14.06 -8.60
C ILE A 425 2.66 -14.26 -7.98
N VAL A 426 2.33 -15.51 -7.63
CA VAL A 426 1.10 -15.87 -6.95
C VAL A 426 1.36 -15.96 -5.46
N THR A 427 0.68 -15.15 -4.66
CA THR A 427 0.76 -15.19 -3.21
C THR A 427 -0.53 -15.70 -2.62
N GLU A 428 -0.46 -16.79 -1.88
CA GLU A 428 -1.55 -17.30 -1.05
C GLU A 428 -1.30 -16.92 0.41
N THR A 429 -2.31 -16.33 1.07
CA THR A 429 -2.28 -15.98 2.48
C THR A 429 -3.45 -16.62 3.20
N LYS A 430 -3.16 -17.51 4.16
CA LYS A 430 -4.11 -18.14 5.07
C LYS A 430 -4.01 -17.50 6.43
N ALA A 431 -5.11 -16.99 6.97
CA ALA A 431 -5.14 -16.45 8.32
C ALA A 431 -6.32 -17.01 9.11
N ALA A 432 -6.09 -17.22 10.41
CA ALA A 432 -7.17 -17.59 11.32
C ALA A 432 -6.92 -17.03 12.72
N ARG A 433 -8.02 -16.80 13.44
CA ARG A 433 -8.03 -16.47 14.86
C ARG A 433 -9.10 -17.29 15.57
N PHE A 434 -8.73 -17.88 16.69
CA PHE A 434 -9.64 -18.46 17.66
C PHE A 434 -9.56 -17.65 18.95
N LEU A 435 -10.72 -17.32 19.54
CA LEU A 435 -10.86 -16.49 20.73
C LEU A 435 -11.91 -17.06 21.65
N VAL A 436 -11.60 -17.18 22.93
CA VAL A 436 -12.57 -17.40 24.01
C VAL A 436 -12.52 -16.23 24.96
N GLY A 437 -13.65 -15.84 25.52
CA GLY A 437 -13.69 -14.71 26.43
C GLY A 437 -14.94 -14.64 27.27
N ALA A 438 -14.84 -13.78 28.28
CA ALA A 438 -15.97 -13.46 29.14
C ALA A 438 -15.91 -12.00 29.55
N ASP A 439 -17.07 -11.39 29.72
CA ASP A 439 -17.24 -10.05 30.29
C ASP A 439 -18.50 -9.98 31.13
N GLY A 440 -18.50 -9.08 32.11
CA GLY A 440 -19.64 -8.88 33.02
C GLY A 440 -19.28 -8.03 34.22
N PRO A 441 -20.23 -7.78 35.12
CA PRO A 441 -19.99 -7.02 36.33
C PRO A 441 -19.37 -7.87 37.45
N LEU A 442 -18.59 -7.24 38.30
CA LEU A 442 -18.09 -7.76 39.58
C LEU A 442 -18.33 -6.72 40.63
N ASN A 443 -18.89 -7.11 41.80
CA ASN A 443 -19.03 -6.24 42.95
C ASN A 443 -17.78 -6.40 43.84
N LEU A 444 -16.93 -5.36 43.88
CA LEU A 444 -15.72 -5.34 44.68
C LEU A 444 -15.73 -4.08 45.57
N PHE A 445 -15.38 -4.21 46.83
CA PHE A 445 -15.28 -3.07 47.76
C PHE A 445 -16.54 -2.19 47.86
N GLY A 446 -17.73 -2.80 47.63
CA GLY A 446 -19.00 -2.08 47.63
C GLY A 446 -19.34 -1.35 46.31
N ASN A 447 -18.45 -1.35 45.33
CA ASN A 447 -18.65 -0.72 44.02
C ASN A 447 -18.80 -1.78 42.94
N ARG A 448 -19.53 -1.44 41.90
CA ARG A 448 -19.69 -2.27 40.67
C ARG A 448 -18.56 -1.99 39.69
N PHE A 449 -17.79 -3.02 39.39
CA PHE A 449 -16.77 -3.02 38.36
C PHE A 449 -17.23 -3.88 37.16
N ASP A 450 -16.79 -3.57 35.97
CA ASP A 450 -16.93 -4.42 34.80
C ASP A 450 -15.59 -5.10 34.49
N TYR A 451 -15.60 -6.44 34.38
CA TYR A 451 -14.42 -7.17 33.93
C TYR A 451 -14.53 -7.59 32.47
N ARG A 452 -13.38 -7.78 31.84
CA ARG A 452 -13.20 -8.39 30.52
C ARG A 452 -11.98 -9.27 30.56
N VAL A 453 -12.14 -10.55 30.14
CA VAL A 453 -11.02 -11.49 30.00
C VAL A 453 -11.10 -12.17 28.64
N GLY A 454 -9.95 -12.55 28.10
CA GLY A 454 -9.91 -13.29 26.84
C GLY A 454 -8.60 -14.04 26.65
N ALA A 455 -8.68 -15.15 25.91
CA ALA A 455 -7.53 -15.88 25.43
C ALA A 455 -7.70 -16.15 23.95
N SER A 456 -6.71 -15.85 23.15
CA SER A 456 -6.75 -16.02 21.71
C SER A 456 -5.47 -16.59 21.14
N ARG A 457 -5.62 -17.33 20.04
CA ARG A 457 -4.51 -17.73 19.19
C ARG A 457 -4.86 -17.38 17.75
N ALA A 458 -3.96 -16.67 17.09
CA ALA A 458 -4.09 -16.25 15.71
C ALA A 458 -2.84 -16.61 14.92
N PHE A 459 -2.99 -16.85 13.61
CA PHE A 459 -1.86 -16.95 12.69
C PHE A 459 -2.17 -16.30 11.36
N SER A 460 -1.14 -15.92 10.63
CA SER A 460 -1.17 -15.56 9.22
C SER A 460 0.03 -16.21 8.55
N GLU A 461 -0.24 -17.02 7.53
CA GLU A 461 0.76 -17.76 6.77
C GLU A 461 0.66 -17.35 5.32
N SER A 462 1.75 -16.88 4.74
CA SER A 462 1.82 -16.41 3.37
C SER A 462 2.93 -17.13 2.63
N GLU A 463 2.65 -17.54 1.39
CA GLU A 463 3.61 -18.15 0.50
C GLU A 463 3.46 -17.54 -0.89
N SER A 464 4.59 -17.12 -1.48
CA SER A 464 4.67 -16.61 -2.84
C SER A 464 5.36 -17.61 -3.73
N GLN A 465 4.69 -18.01 -4.81
CA GLN A 465 5.22 -18.91 -5.83
C GLN A 465 5.37 -18.17 -7.16
N LEU A 466 6.40 -18.55 -7.92
CA LEU A 466 6.57 -18.07 -9.28
C LEU A 466 5.51 -18.70 -10.18
N GLY A 467 4.84 -17.87 -10.96
CA GLY A 467 3.91 -18.28 -12.02
C GLY A 467 4.59 -18.27 -13.39
N THR A 468 3.85 -17.81 -14.40
CA THR A 468 4.36 -17.67 -15.77
C THR A 468 5.51 -16.65 -15.85
N GLY A 469 6.24 -16.64 -16.96
CA GLY A 469 7.22 -15.61 -17.31
C GLY A 469 8.54 -15.66 -16.52
N PHE A 470 8.70 -16.54 -15.56
CA PHE A 470 9.97 -16.78 -14.88
C PHE A 470 10.65 -18.04 -15.42
N ASN A 471 11.94 -17.92 -15.72
CA ASN A 471 12.71 -18.98 -16.37
C ASN A 471 14.03 -19.19 -15.63
N TYR A 472 14.50 -20.42 -15.55
CA TYR A 472 15.85 -20.74 -15.09
C TYR A 472 16.86 -20.09 -16.02
N THR A 473 17.72 -19.22 -15.49
CA THR A 473 18.62 -18.37 -16.26
C THR A 473 19.52 -19.15 -17.21
N VAL A 474 20.21 -20.20 -16.71
CA VAL A 474 21.12 -21.01 -17.52
C VAL A 474 20.37 -21.78 -18.59
N ALA A 475 19.22 -22.35 -18.26
CA ALA A 475 18.40 -23.08 -19.22
C ALA A 475 17.89 -22.17 -20.35
N LEU A 476 17.37 -20.97 -19.99
CA LEU A 476 16.93 -19.96 -20.97
C LEU A 476 18.12 -19.45 -21.80
N ALA A 477 19.27 -19.24 -21.19
CA ALA A 477 20.48 -18.84 -21.90
C ALA A 477 20.89 -19.84 -22.97
N ASN A 478 20.89 -21.14 -22.63
CA ASN A 478 21.18 -22.22 -23.58
C ASN A 478 20.12 -22.29 -24.68
N ALA A 479 18.85 -22.12 -24.33
CA ALA A 479 17.74 -22.08 -25.29
C ALA A 479 17.90 -20.94 -26.30
N LEU A 480 18.22 -19.72 -25.85
CA LEU A 480 18.49 -18.57 -26.70
C LEU A 480 19.73 -18.78 -27.57
N GLY A 481 20.81 -19.35 -27.00
CA GLY A 481 22.07 -19.64 -27.70
C GLY A 481 21.94 -20.73 -28.77
N SER A 482 20.86 -21.52 -28.76
CA SER A 482 20.60 -22.55 -29.79
C SER A 482 20.24 -21.93 -31.16
N GLY A 483 19.82 -20.66 -31.21
CA GLY A 483 19.34 -20.00 -32.42
C GLY A 483 17.94 -20.45 -32.91
N LYS A 484 17.25 -21.29 -32.15
CA LYS A 484 15.89 -21.75 -32.45
C LYS A 484 14.82 -20.72 -32.07
N ILE A 485 15.06 -19.94 -31.03
CA ILE A 485 14.20 -18.85 -30.63
C ILE A 485 14.57 -17.60 -31.42
N ASN A 486 13.61 -17.00 -32.11
CA ASN A 486 13.85 -15.85 -32.98
C ASN A 486 13.42 -14.54 -32.30
N PRO A 487 14.34 -13.69 -31.79
CA PRO A 487 14.00 -12.39 -31.24
C PRO A 487 13.68 -11.31 -32.29
N PHE A 488 13.92 -11.60 -33.59
CA PHE A 488 13.82 -10.65 -34.69
C PHE A 488 12.53 -10.79 -35.50
N LEU A 489 11.50 -11.41 -34.92
CA LEU A 489 10.19 -11.52 -35.58
C LEU A 489 9.63 -10.14 -35.91
N LEU A 490 9.07 -10.00 -37.12
CA LEU A 490 8.30 -8.82 -37.52
C LEU A 490 6.84 -8.93 -37.05
N PRO A 491 6.06 -7.82 -37.03
CA PRO A 491 4.66 -7.85 -36.71
C PRO A 491 3.89 -8.89 -37.52
N GLY A 492 3.04 -9.68 -36.84
CA GLY A 492 2.28 -10.77 -37.45
C GLY A 492 3.02 -12.11 -37.60
N GLN A 493 4.33 -12.14 -37.36
CA GLN A 493 5.10 -13.39 -37.31
C GLN A 493 5.06 -13.98 -35.88
N THR A 494 5.14 -15.30 -35.78
CA THR A 494 5.13 -16.07 -34.55
C THR A 494 6.35 -16.98 -34.42
N GLN A 495 6.70 -17.35 -33.19
CA GLN A 495 7.72 -18.38 -32.95
C GLN A 495 7.27 -19.74 -33.52
N SER A 496 8.24 -20.57 -33.89
CA SER A 496 7.97 -21.96 -34.18
C SER A 496 7.49 -22.72 -32.92
N GLN A 497 6.76 -23.82 -33.14
CA GLN A 497 6.33 -24.67 -32.02
C GLN A 497 7.52 -25.20 -31.23
N GLU A 498 8.62 -25.56 -31.89
CA GLU A 498 9.86 -25.99 -31.27
C GLU A 498 10.46 -24.89 -30.34
N ALA A 499 10.45 -23.63 -30.80
CA ALA A 499 10.90 -22.51 -29.97
C ALA A 499 10.02 -22.29 -28.73
N ILE A 500 8.70 -22.38 -28.90
CA ILE A 500 7.73 -22.27 -27.81
C ILE A 500 7.93 -23.40 -26.77
N ASP A 501 8.10 -24.63 -27.24
CA ASP A 501 8.32 -25.77 -26.34
C ASP A 501 9.66 -25.67 -25.62
N LEU A 502 10.69 -25.15 -26.28
CA LEU A 502 11.99 -24.88 -25.70
C LEU A 502 11.89 -23.78 -24.61
N ILE A 503 11.16 -22.70 -24.86
CA ILE A 503 10.89 -21.66 -23.85
C ILE A 503 10.18 -22.27 -22.64
N LYS A 504 9.11 -23.05 -22.85
CA LYS A 504 8.37 -23.72 -21.77
C LYS A 504 9.24 -24.65 -20.93
N SER A 505 10.18 -25.35 -21.56
CA SER A 505 11.09 -26.28 -20.84
C SER A 505 12.02 -25.57 -19.86
N THR A 506 12.22 -24.25 -19.98
CA THR A 506 13.03 -23.43 -19.10
C THR A 506 12.26 -22.81 -17.93
N SER A 507 10.94 -23.04 -17.87
CA SER A 507 10.05 -22.42 -16.89
C SER A 507 10.41 -22.77 -15.44
N ALA A 508 10.38 -21.76 -14.58
CA ALA A 508 10.52 -21.88 -13.15
C ALA A 508 9.18 -21.76 -12.40
N ALA A 509 8.05 -21.92 -13.10
CA ALA A 509 6.73 -21.88 -12.49
C ALA A 509 6.58 -22.92 -11.38
N GLY A 510 5.93 -22.59 -10.28
CA GLY A 510 5.73 -23.43 -9.10
C GLY A 510 6.89 -23.43 -8.10
N VAL A 511 7.97 -22.67 -8.38
CA VAL A 511 9.05 -22.51 -7.38
C VAL A 511 8.58 -21.52 -6.30
N THR A 512 8.70 -21.90 -5.03
CA THR A 512 8.42 -21.01 -3.91
C THR A 512 9.51 -19.95 -3.83
N LEU A 513 9.12 -18.71 -3.99
CA LEU A 513 10.01 -17.55 -3.98
C LEU A 513 10.41 -17.18 -2.56
N TYR A 514 9.43 -17.03 -1.70
CA TYR A 514 9.56 -16.75 -0.27
C TYR A 514 8.23 -17.02 0.44
N GLY A 515 8.28 -17.15 1.74
CA GLY A 515 7.10 -17.36 2.59
C GLY A 515 7.39 -17.01 4.04
N GLY A 516 6.35 -17.00 4.84
CA GLY A 516 6.46 -16.75 6.27
C GLY A 516 5.15 -16.98 7.01
N LYS A 517 5.26 -17.23 8.32
CA LYS A 517 4.12 -17.43 9.20
C LYS A 517 4.31 -16.68 10.50
N THR A 518 3.40 -15.76 10.78
CA THR A 518 3.26 -15.12 12.08
C THR A 518 2.27 -15.88 12.92
N ILE A 519 2.56 -16.05 14.21
CA ILE A 519 1.64 -16.64 15.19
C ILE A 519 1.58 -15.70 16.39
N LEU A 520 0.36 -15.39 16.84
CA LEU A 520 0.07 -14.57 18.00
C LEU A 520 -0.74 -15.39 18.99
N THR A 521 -0.20 -15.62 20.18
CA THR A 521 -0.94 -16.15 21.33
C THR A 521 -1.06 -15.05 22.37
N GLN A 522 -2.28 -14.75 22.81
CA GLN A 522 -2.57 -13.62 23.71
C GLN A 522 -3.54 -14.04 24.80
N VAL A 523 -3.28 -13.56 26.02
CA VAL A 523 -4.23 -13.56 27.14
C VAL A 523 -4.34 -12.14 27.66
N ASP A 524 -5.55 -11.60 27.72
CA ASP A 524 -5.84 -10.27 28.20
C ASP A 524 -6.87 -10.28 29.33
N ALA A 525 -6.71 -9.34 30.27
CA ALA A 525 -7.67 -9.11 31.32
C ALA A 525 -7.75 -7.59 31.61
N ALA A 526 -8.95 -7.09 31.84
CA ALA A 526 -9.19 -5.72 32.26
C ALA A 526 -10.34 -5.67 33.29
N LEU A 527 -10.23 -4.71 34.20
CA LEU A 527 -11.24 -4.37 35.18
C LEU A 527 -11.45 -2.86 35.18
N SER A 528 -12.68 -2.39 35.04
CA SER A 528 -12.99 -0.96 35.04
C SER A 528 -14.24 -0.66 35.88
N GLY A 529 -14.25 0.49 36.55
CA GLY A 529 -15.38 0.87 37.38
C GLY A 529 -15.23 2.20 38.09
N GLU A 530 -16.27 2.57 38.82
CA GLU A 530 -16.24 3.73 39.69
C GLU A 530 -15.44 3.41 40.97
N ILE A 531 -14.52 4.31 41.34
CA ILE A 531 -13.72 4.17 42.56
C ILE A 531 -14.16 5.11 43.67
N PHE A 532 -14.52 6.34 43.36
CA PHE A 532 -15.13 7.29 44.30
C PHE A 532 -15.82 8.45 43.56
N LYS A 533 -16.57 9.29 44.25
CA LYS A 533 -17.26 10.47 43.71
C LYS A 533 -16.61 11.76 44.16
N LEU A 534 -16.39 12.64 43.17
CA LEU A 534 -16.06 14.05 43.38
C LEU A 534 -17.34 14.92 43.24
N PRO A 535 -17.34 16.17 43.65
CA PRO A 535 -18.46 17.09 43.43
C PRO A 535 -18.83 17.23 41.94
N ALA A 536 -17.89 17.06 41.05
CA ALA A 536 -18.06 17.15 39.60
C ALA A 536 -18.53 15.85 38.93
N GLY A 537 -18.51 14.71 39.64
CA GLY A 537 -18.94 13.39 39.08
C GLY A 537 -18.11 12.24 39.64
N SER A 538 -18.37 11.06 39.07
CA SER A 538 -17.70 9.80 39.44
C SER A 538 -16.28 9.73 38.87
N VAL A 539 -15.29 9.43 39.69
CA VAL A 539 -13.95 9.05 39.22
C VAL A 539 -13.97 7.58 38.78
N MET A 540 -13.64 7.34 37.55
CA MET A 540 -13.58 6.01 36.96
C MET A 540 -12.14 5.55 36.80
N ALA A 541 -11.87 4.29 37.07
CA ALA A 541 -10.56 3.69 36.84
C ALA A 541 -10.67 2.42 35.99
N ALA A 542 -9.61 2.14 35.26
CA ALA A 542 -9.40 0.84 34.64
C ALA A 542 -7.97 0.38 34.88
N ILE A 543 -7.81 -0.93 35.07
CA ILE A 543 -6.52 -1.60 35.13
C ILE A 543 -6.58 -2.84 34.22
N GLY A 544 -5.51 -3.13 33.53
CA GLY A 544 -5.47 -4.31 32.68
C GLY A 544 -4.07 -4.87 32.50
N THR A 545 -4.06 -6.10 32.03
CA THR A 545 -2.83 -6.82 31.65
C THR A 545 -2.98 -7.48 30.30
N ASP A 546 -1.86 -7.62 29.59
CA ASP A 546 -1.80 -8.20 28.27
C ASP A 546 -0.51 -9.05 28.19
N LEU A 547 -0.69 -10.34 28.10
CA LEU A 547 0.40 -11.32 28.00
C LEU A 547 0.36 -11.91 26.59
N ARG A 548 1.45 -11.76 25.84
CA ARG A 548 1.53 -12.20 24.45
C ARG A 548 2.80 -12.98 24.19
N ARG A 549 2.67 -13.97 23.31
CA ARG A 549 3.79 -14.56 22.60
C ARG A 549 3.58 -14.35 21.11
N GLU A 550 4.55 -13.74 20.46
CA GLU A 550 4.64 -13.58 19.03
C GLU A 550 5.73 -14.50 18.50
N GLU A 551 5.40 -15.27 17.46
CA GLU A 551 6.32 -16.21 16.81
C GLU A 551 6.37 -15.88 15.31
N TYR A 552 7.53 -16.05 14.70
CA TYR A 552 7.71 -15.97 13.26
C TYR A 552 8.44 -17.22 12.76
N LYS A 553 7.91 -17.79 11.67
CA LYS A 553 8.49 -18.93 10.98
C LYS A 553 8.68 -18.55 9.52
N PHE A 554 9.87 -18.82 9.01
CA PHE A 554 10.13 -18.74 7.58
C PHE A 554 9.74 -20.06 6.92
N ASN A 555 9.06 -20.02 5.76
CA ASN A 555 8.67 -21.20 4.97
C ASN A 555 8.91 -20.98 3.47
N GLY A 556 10.00 -20.29 3.13
CA GLY A 556 10.52 -20.24 1.78
C GLY A 556 11.17 -21.55 1.33
N ASP A 557 11.43 -21.69 0.04
CA ASP A 557 12.09 -22.87 -0.51
C ASP A 557 13.59 -22.81 -0.24
N ALA A 558 14.08 -23.72 0.60
CA ALA A 558 15.51 -23.85 0.91
C ALA A 558 16.37 -24.13 -0.33
N ARG A 559 15.81 -24.70 -1.39
CA ARG A 559 16.51 -24.92 -2.67
C ARG A 559 16.72 -23.61 -3.42
N ALA A 560 15.74 -22.70 -3.35
CA ALA A 560 15.86 -21.36 -3.91
C ALA A 560 17.05 -20.62 -3.31
N ALA A 561 17.39 -20.95 -2.11
CA ALA A 561 18.44 -20.44 -1.29
C ALA A 561 19.82 -21.06 -1.51
N ALA A 562 19.88 -22.36 -1.34
CA ALA A 562 21.15 -23.09 -1.31
C ALA A 562 21.84 -23.12 -2.68
N ALA A 563 21.05 -23.09 -3.78
CA ALA A 563 21.59 -23.21 -5.13
C ALA A 563 21.75 -21.86 -5.82
N ARG A 564 21.11 -20.75 -5.28
CA ARG A 564 20.83 -19.56 -6.06
C ARG A 564 20.53 -19.97 -7.49
N PRO A 565 19.50 -20.80 -7.74
CA PRO A 565 19.21 -21.13 -9.09
C PRO A 565 18.91 -19.79 -9.70
N ALA A 566 19.78 -19.34 -10.54
CA ALA A 566 19.60 -18.08 -11.17
C ALA A 566 18.32 -18.20 -11.98
N ILE A 567 17.21 -17.80 -11.35
CA ILE A 567 15.95 -17.58 -12.03
C ILE A 567 15.94 -16.12 -12.42
N LEU A 568 15.78 -15.88 -13.70
CA LEU A 568 15.92 -14.55 -14.27
C LEU A 568 14.93 -13.55 -13.64
N ASN A 569 15.45 -12.48 -13.07
CA ASN A 569 14.67 -11.40 -12.44
C ASN A 569 13.74 -11.86 -11.31
N ALA A 570 13.99 -13.00 -10.70
CA ALA A 570 13.27 -13.40 -9.51
C ALA A 570 13.92 -12.78 -8.25
N PRO A 571 13.17 -12.00 -7.45
CA PRO A 571 13.70 -11.34 -6.26
C PRO A 571 13.70 -12.31 -5.07
N PHE A 572 14.61 -13.29 -5.06
CA PHE A 572 14.76 -14.17 -3.91
C PHE A 572 15.30 -13.42 -2.70
N ASP A 573 14.76 -13.76 -1.54
CA ASP A 573 15.43 -13.46 -0.31
C ASP A 573 16.64 -14.36 -0.12
N ASP A 574 17.56 -13.86 0.71
CA ASP A 574 18.56 -14.73 1.28
C ASP A 574 17.87 -15.82 2.10
N ALA A 575 18.20 -17.03 1.77
CA ALA A 575 17.57 -18.21 2.37
C ALA A 575 18.07 -18.57 3.74
N ASN A 576 19.09 -17.95 4.20
CA ASN A 576 19.43 -18.04 5.60
C ASN A 576 18.37 -17.38 6.48
N ALA A 577 17.23 -17.08 5.88
CA ALA A 577 16.08 -16.49 6.50
C ALA A 577 15.63 -17.40 7.63
N LEU A 578 15.79 -16.90 8.78
CA LEU A 578 15.09 -17.11 10.00
C LEU A 578 14.84 -18.58 10.38
N ASP A 579 15.63 -19.09 11.27
CA ASP A 579 15.15 -20.07 12.24
C ASP A 579 13.85 -19.52 12.91
N ASN A 580 13.02 -20.45 13.40
CA ASN A 580 11.82 -20.06 14.14
C ASN A 580 12.20 -19.16 15.31
N VAL A 581 11.73 -17.93 15.28
CA VAL A 581 12.00 -16.93 16.32
C VAL A 581 10.72 -16.57 17.06
N HIS A 582 10.86 -16.19 18.31
CA HIS A 582 9.74 -15.73 19.12
C HIS A 582 10.16 -14.62 20.08
N ARG A 583 9.16 -13.88 20.55
CA ARG A 583 9.30 -12.94 21.66
C ARG A 583 8.10 -13.01 22.58
N ASP A 584 8.35 -12.90 23.87
CA ASP A 584 7.30 -12.78 24.88
C ASP A 584 7.13 -11.30 25.25
N ILE A 585 5.87 -10.89 25.37
CA ILE A 585 5.49 -9.54 25.74
C ILE A 585 4.63 -9.61 27.00
N LYS A 586 5.00 -8.85 28.02
CA LYS A 586 4.24 -8.69 29.26
C LYS A 586 3.91 -7.21 29.44
N ALA A 587 2.64 -6.89 29.56
CA ALA A 587 2.21 -5.53 29.71
C ALA A 587 1.19 -5.36 30.82
N VAL A 588 1.30 -4.22 31.53
CA VAL A 588 0.29 -3.73 32.46
C VAL A 588 -0.04 -2.29 32.11
N TYR A 589 -1.31 -1.93 32.27
CA TYR A 589 -1.76 -0.56 32.06
C TYR A 589 -2.79 -0.14 33.09
N ALA A 590 -2.86 1.16 33.34
CA ALA A 590 -3.89 1.78 34.15
C ALA A 590 -4.44 3.03 33.44
N GLU A 591 -5.72 3.27 33.61
CA GLU A 591 -6.43 4.46 33.12
C GLU A 591 -7.28 5.04 34.23
N LEU A 592 -7.29 6.37 34.37
CA LEU A 592 -8.06 7.12 35.36
C LEU A 592 -8.80 8.26 34.66
N LEU A 593 -10.11 8.31 34.79
CA LEU A 593 -10.94 9.42 34.33
C LEU A 593 -11.42 10.22 35.55
N VAL A 594 -11.04 11.49 35.57
CA VAL A 594 -11.30 12.41 36.68
C VAL A 594 -12.18 13.56 36.20
N PRO A 595 -13.41 13.69 36.67
CA PRO A 595 -14.20 14.90 36.46
C PRO A 595 -13.66 16.01 37.40
N VAL A 596 -12.88 16.94 36.82
CA VAL A 596 -12.15 17.97 37.60
C VAL A 596 -13.07 19.10 38.08
N ILE A 597 -13.88 19.58 37.14
CA ILE A 597 -14.96 20.53 37.39
C ILE A 597 -16.19 20.09 36.58
N LYS A 598 -17.33 20.74 36.81
CA LYS A 598 -18.53 20.47 36.01
C LYS A 598 -18.20 20.58 34.51
N ASP A 599 -18.63 19.58 33.74
CA ASP A 599 -18.47 19.49 32.28
C ASP A 599 -16.98 19.43 31.82
N MET A 600 -16.01 19.20 32.69
CA MET A 600 -14.61 18.97 32.35
C MET A 600 -14.10 17.65 32.94
N GLU A 601 -13.58 16.81 32.06
CA GLU A 601 -12.98 15.52 32.38
C GLU A 601 -11.51 15.50 31.94
N VAL A 602 -10.66 14.92 32.78
CA VAL A 602 -9.26 14.63 32.44
C VAL A 602 -9.07 13.11 32.48
N THR A 603 -8.51 12.55 31.46
CA THR A 603 -8.13 11.12 31.38
C THR A 603 -6.62 11.03 31.49
N LEU A 604 -6.13 10.24 32.42
CA LEU A 604 -4.74 9.88 32.59
C LEU A 604 -4.59 8.39 32.29
N ALA A 605 -3.60 8.00 31.49
CA ALA A 605 -3.30 6.59 31.26
C ALA A 605 -1.80 6.37 31.23
N ILE A 606 -1.38 5.19 31.64
CA ILE A 606 0.00 4.75 31.59
C ILE A 606 0.05 3.26 31.28
N ARG A 607 0.96 2.86 30.40
CA ARG A 607 1.22 1.47 30.07
C ARG A 607 2.71 1.20 30.10
N ARG A 608 3.08 0.07 30.69
CA ARG A 608 4.43 -0.47 30.62
C ARG A 608 4.40 -1.81 29.90
N ASP A 609 5.21 -1.92 28.87
CA ASP A 609 5.42 -3.14 28.09
C ASP A 609 6.88 -3.63 28.30
N ASN A 610 7.07 -4.93 28.44
CA ASN A 610 8.37 -5.59 28.47
C ASN A 610 8.44 -6.61 27.35
N TYR A 611 9.36 -6.42 26.42
CA TYR A 611 9.63 -7.28 25.26
C TYR A 611 10.90 -8.07 25.47
N SER A 612 10.81 -9.39 25.45
CA SER A 612 12.01 -10.23 25.54
C SER A 612 12.97 -9.91 24.38
N GLY A 613 14.25 -9.69 24.69
CA GLY A 613 15.30 -9.39 23.71
C GLY A 613 15.33 -7.94 23.17
N ILE A 614 14.35 -7.08 23.53
CA ILE A 614 14.29 -5.67 23.06
C ILE A 614 14.35 -4.69 24.23
N GLY A 615 13.69 -5.01 25.35
CA GLY A 615 13.65 -4.15 26.52
C GLY A 615 12.25 -3.70 26.91
N SER A 616 12.16 -2.67 27.74
CA SER A 616 10.89 -2.15 28.27
C SER A 616 10.61 -0.75 27.75
N THR A 617 9.32 -0.47 27.53
CA THR A 617 8.81 0.88 27.20
C THR A 617 7.75 1.28 28.22
N THR A 618 7.66 2.58 28.51
CA THR A 618 6.59 3.14 29.34
C THR A 618 5.96 4.30 28.58
N ASN A 619 4.65 4.25 28.37
CA ASN A 619 3.92 5.15 27.49
C ASN A 619 2.81 5.85 28.28
N PRO A 620 3.04 7.10 28.70
CA PRO A 620 2.01 7.92 29.39
C PRO A 620 1.07 8.57 28.36
N LYS A 621 -0.15 8.87 28.82
CA LYS A 621 -1.13 9.66 28.08
C LYS A 621 -1.89 10.56 29.04
N ILE A 622 -2.12 11.80 28.62
CA ILE A 622 -3.08 12.71 29.22
C ILE A 622 -4.03 13.20 28.15
N ALA A 623 -5.33 13.20 28.44
CA ALA A 623 -6.33 13.79 27.56
C ALA A 623 -7.35 14.57 28.37
N PHE A 624 -7.93 15.59 27.77
CA PHE A 624 -8.99 16.36 28.40
C PHE A 624 -10.18 16.54 27.47
N ARG A 625 -11.36 16.67 28.05
CA ARG A 625 -12.61 17.04 27.44
C ARG A 625 -13.24 18.14 28.29
N TYR A 626 -13.58 19.28 27.66
CA TYR A 626 -14.24 20.39 28.32
C TYR A 626 -15.39 20.91 27.47
N GLN A 627 -16.60 20.84 28.00
CA GLN A 627 -17.84 21.28 27.33
C GLN A 627 -18.53 22.39 28.14
N PRO A 628 -18.01 23.63 28.10
CA PRO A 628 -18.53 24.76 28.92
C PRO A 628 -20.00 25.07 28.67
N ILE A 629 -20.44 24.82 27.47
CA ILE A 629 -21.85 24.90 27.04
C ILE A 629 -22.17 23.71 26.11
N PRO A 630 -23.43 23.28 26.03
CA PRO A 630 -23.80 22.13 25.21
C PRO A 630 -23.38 22.21 23.76
N GLN A 631 -23.21 23.42 23.22
CA GLN A 631 -22.87 23.67 21.83
C GLN A 631 -21.38 23.64 21.50
N VAL A 632 -20.50 23.69 22.49
CA VAL A 632 -19.05 23.81 22.29
C VAL A 632 -18.31 22.82 23.17
N LEU A 633 -17.55 21.94 22.53
CA LEU A 633 -16.66 21.00 23.19
C LEU A 633 -15.21 21.29 22.75
N PHE A 634 -14.32 21.45 23.72
CA PHE A 634 -12.88 21.44 23.53
C PHE A 634 -12.34 20.07 23.95
N ARG A 635 -11.38 19.55 23.17
CA ARG A 635 -10.69 18.30 23.47
C ARG A 635 -9.21 18.42 23.16
N GLY A 636 -8.40 17.60 23.83
CA GLY A 636 -6.99 17.52 23.52
C GLY A 636 -6.33 16.35 24.18
N SER A 637 -5.19 15.94 23.65
CA SER A 637 -4.40 14.85 24.19
C SER A 637 -2.91 15.10 23.96
N TYR A 638 -2.11 14.59 24.86
CA TYR A 638 -0.69 14.33 24.68
C TYR A 638 -0.42 12.89 25.06
N ASN A 639 0.32 12.19 24.23
CA ASN A 639 0.67 10.79 24.47
C ASN A 639 2.04 10.45 23.89
N GLU A 640 2.67 9.46 24.50
CA GLU A 640 3.87 8.83 23.99
C GLU A 640 3.51 7.45 23.47
N GLY A 641 4.19 7.04 22.39
CA GLY A 641 3.97 5.77 21.74
C GLY A 641 5.28 5.15 21.27
N PHE A 642 5.21 3.90 20.87
CA PHE A 642 6.37 3.19 20.36
C PHE A 642 5.98 2.13 19.31
N ARG A 643 6.98 1.72 18.54
CA ARG A 643 6.89 0.56 17.66
C ARG A 643 8.10 -0.35 17.90
N ALA A 644 7.84 -1.61 18.19
CA ALA A 644 8.89 -2.61 18.30
C ALA A 644 9.38 -3.01 16.88
N PRO A 645 10.68 -3.32 16.69
CA PRO A 645 11.18 -3.84 15.42
C PRO A 645 10.45 -5.12 15.03
N SER A 646 10.20 -5.30 13.73
CA SER A 646 9.63 -6.55 13.21
C SER A 646 10.69 -7.67 13.24
N PHE A 647 10.24 -8.93 13.17
CA PHE A 647 11.16 -10.07 13.09
C PHE A 647 12.06 -9.98 11.85
N ASN A 648 11.53 -9.50 10.72
CA ASN A 648 12.32 -9.34 9.50
C ASN A 648 13.39 -8.26 9.66
N GLN A 649 13.12 -7.18 10.37
CA GLN A 649 14.11 -6.14 10.67
C GLN A 649 15.23 -6.65 11.60
N LEU A 650 14.90 -7.55 12.54
CA LEU A 650 15.86 -8.10 13.49
C LEU A 650 16.69 -9.25 12.89
N PHE A 651 16.07 -10.16 12.14
CA PHE A 651 16.62 -11.48 11.87
C PHE A 651 16.71 -11.86 10.39
N ASN A 652 16.30 -11.00 9.45
CA ASN A 652 16.46 -11.32 8.03
C ASN A 652 17.91 -11.68 7.72
N GLY A 653 18.11 -12.68 6.85
CA GLY A 653 19.43 -13.13 6.44
C GLY A 653 20.29 -12.02 5.85
N LEU A 654 21.61 -12.15 5.98
CA LEU A 654 22.56 -11.19 5.42
C LEU A 654 22.77 -11.47 3.93
N THR A 655 22.65 -10.44 3.12
CA THR A 655 22.96 -10.50 1.70
C THR A 655 24.08 -9.51 1.38
N GLU A 656 25.21 -10.03 0.94
CA GLU A 656 26.30 -9.23 0.40
C GLU A 656 26.17 -9.14 -1.12
N SER A 657 26.27 -7.93 -1.64
CA SER A 657 26.18 -7.65 -3.08
C SER A 657 27.29 -6.68 -3.49
N PRO A 658 27.92 -6.85 -4.67
CA PRO A 658 28.88 -5.88 -5.17
C PRO A 658 28.15 -4.61 -5.58
N TYR A 659 28.73 -3.45 -5.29
CA TYR A 659 28.21 -2.19 -5.79
C TYR A 659 28.46 -2.06 -7.31
N ALA A 660 27.40 -2.04 -8.07
CA ALA A 660 27.48 -2.04 -9.54
C ALA A 660 27.59 -0.64 -10.16
N GLY A 661 27.40 0.42 -9.39
CA GLY A 661 27.56 1.82 -9.83
C GLY A 661 29.01 2.19 -10.07
N LYS A 662 29.23 3.26 -10.84
CA LYS A 662 30.53 3.87 -11.07
C LYS A 662 30.61 5.30 -10.51
N ASP A 663 29.65 5.64 -9.68
CA ASP A 663 29.41 6.98 -9.14
C ASP A 663 29.79 7.11 -7.65
N LEU A 664 30.34 6.05 -7.06
CA LEU A 664 30.73 6.00 -5.66
C LEU A 664 32.21 6.35 -5.50
N VAL A 665 32.50 7.25 -4.58
CA VAL A 665 33.88 7.62 -4.16
C VAL A 665 34.04 7.35 -2.66
N ASP A 666 35.28 7.27 -2.20
CA ASP A 666 35.55 7.21 -0.76
C ASP A 666 35.32 8.62 -0.13
N PRO A 667 34.27 8.79 0.68
CA PRO A 667 33.90 10.11 1.22
C PRO A 667 34.94 10.68 2.20
N ALA A 668 35.79 9.83 2.79
CA ALA A 668 36.89 10.31 3.64
C ALA A 668 38.08 10.84 2.84
N ARG A 669 38.23 10.41 1.60
CA ARG A 669 39.38 10.75 0.73
C ARG A 669 39.01 11.77 -0.37
N CYS A 670 37.73 11.80 -0.77
CA CYS A 670 37.22 12.70 -1.80
C CYS A 670 36.37 13.84 -1.23
N PRO A 671 36.86 15.03 -1.03
CA PRO A 671 36.13 16.15 -0.43
C PRO A 671 34.95 16.64 -1.27
N THR A 672 34.96 16.38 -2.57
CA THR A 672 33.89 16.81 -3.49
C THR A 672 32.70 15.83 -3.52
N GLY A 673 32.90 14.61 -3.07
CA GLY A 673 31.89 13.54 -3.18
C GLY A 673 31.57 13.13 -4.63
N LEU A 674 32.29 13.60 -5.61
CA LEU A 674 32.08 13.32 -7.04
C LEU A 674 33.26 12.56 -7.63
N VAL A 675 32.95 11.57 -8.48
CA VAL A 675 33.99 10.83 -9.20
C VAL A 675 34.76 11.73 -10.13
N ASP A 676 36.08 11.77 -9.92
CA ASP A 676 37.05 12.52 -10.74
C ASP A 676 38.36 11.75 -10.77
N ALA A 677 38.60 11.01 -11.84
CA ALA A 677 39.82 10.20 -11.99
C ALA A 677 41.11 11.03 -12.08
N SER A 678 41.00 12.36 -12.30
CA SER A 678 42.17 13.26 -12.31
C SER A 678 42.55 13.75 -10.91
N ARG A 679 41.71 13.51 -9.93
CA ARG A 679 41.92 13.97 -8.54
C ARG A 679 42.18 12.76 -7.63
N PRO A 680 43.39 12.64 -7.04
CA PRO A 680 43.71 11.54 -6.12
C PRO A 680 42.70 11.43 -4.98
N GLY A 681 42.18 10.23 -4.71
CA GLY A 681 41.16 9.92 -3.71
C GLY A 681 39.71 10.09 -4.18
N CYS A 682 39.47 10.62 -5.38
CA CYS A 682 38.15 10.74 -6.00
C CYS A 682 37.93 9.70 -7.13
N GLU A 683 38.72 8.66 -7.18
CA GLU A 683 38.52 7.56 -8.11
C GLU A 683 37.24 6.80 -7.74
N SER A 684 36.56 6.23 -8.75
CA SER A 684 35.40 5.36 -8.52
C SER A 684 35.83 4.11 -7.76
N ILE A 685 35.09 3.78 -6.68
CA ILE A 685 35.28 2.58 -5.90
C ILE A 685 34.08 1.64 -6.05
N ASN A 686 34.33 0.34 -5.93
CA ASN A 686 33.29 -0.71 -6.04
C ASN A 686 33.36 -1.68 -4.85
N PRO A 687 33.04 -1.23 -3.62
CA PRO A 687 32.96 -2.11 -2.46
C PRO A 687 31.76 -3.05 -2.56
N SER A 688 31.71 -4.08 -1.75
CA SER A 688 30.48 -4.80 -1.46
C SER A 688 29.59 -3.96 -0.52
N TYR A 689 28.28 -4.19 -0.57
CA TYR A 689 27.37 -3.72 0.47
C TYR A 689 26.57 -4.88 1.06
N VAL A 690 26.24 -4.76 2.34
CA VAL A 690 25.50 -5.78 3.09
C VAL A 690 24.14 -5.24 3.47
N THR A 691 23.08 -5.99 3.12
CA THR A 691 21.71 -5.77 3.55
C THR A 691 21.24 -6.93 4.45
N GLY A 692 20.12 -6.76 5.12
CA GLY A 692 19.54 -7.83 5.97
C GLY A 692 19.11 -7.32 7.34
N GLY A 693 18.82 -8.25 8.25
CA GLY A 693 18.40 -7.97 9.60
C GLY A 693 19.55 -7.48 10.50
N LYS A 694 19.19 -6.77 11.59
CA LYS A 694 20.13 -6.33 12.62
C LYS A 694 19.54 -6.57 14.00
N ALA A 695 20.08 -7.57 14.70
CA ALA A 695 19.49 -8.08 15.94
C ALA A 695 19.46 -7.10 17.13
N ASN A 696 20.28 -6.03 17.10
CA ASN A 696 20.38 -5.03 18.16
C ASN A 696 19.52 -3.78 17.94
N LEU A 697 18.49 -3.84 17.07
CA LEU A 697 17.57 -2.74 16.90
C LEU A 697 16.70 -2.55 18.15
N GLY A 698 16.58 -1.28 18.58
CA GLY A 698 15.65 -0.85 19.60
C GLY A 698 14.28 -0.42 19.04
N PRO A 699 13.33 -0.08 19.90
CA PRO A 699 12.04 0.45 19.46
C PRO A 699 12.17 1.86 18.86
N GLU A 700 11.34 2.17 17.87
CA GLU A 700 11.01 3.57 17.53
C GLU A 700 10.15 4.16 18.62
N THR A 701 10.30 5.43 18.89
CA THR A 701 9.47 6.18 19.85
C THR A 701 8.73 7.31 19.16
N ALA A 702 7.59 7.71 19.70
CA ALA A 702 6.79 8.79 19.16
C ALA A 702 6.20 9.65 20.27
N LYS A 703 6.20 10.98 20.06
CA LYS A 703 5.50 11.97 20.88
C LYS A 703 4.40 12.58 20.02
N GLN A 704 3.20 12.65 20.57
CA GLN A 704 2.01 13.07 19.84
C GLN A 704 1.19 14.04 20.64
N ALA A 705 0.64 15.05 19.95
CA ALA A 705 -0.29 16.01 20.53
C ALA A 705 -1.46 16.24 19.57
N THR A 706 -2.67 16.31 20.12
CA THR A 706 -3.89 16.68 19.38
C THR A 706 -4.67 17.71 20.18
N VAL A 707 -5.16 18.75 19.51
CA VAL A 707 -6.07 19.76 20.09
C VAL A 707 -7.21 19.99 19.11
N GLY A 708 -8.44 19.92 19.61
CA GLY A 708 -9.61 20.03 18.76
C GLY A 708 -10.78 20.77 19.41
N ILE A 709 -11.69 21.17 18.56
CA ILE A 709 -12.98 21.79 18.90
C ILE A 709 -14.11 21.07 18.16
N VAL A 710 -15.23 20.84 18.86
CA VAL A 710 -16.48 20.39 18.28
C VAL A 710 -17.54 21.43 18.54
N LEU A 711 -18.29 21.78 17.51
CA LEU A 711 -19.35 22.80 17.53
C LEU A 711 -20.67 22.14 17.13
N GLU A 712 -21.68 22.26 17.99
CA GLU A 712 -23.06 21.82 17.77
C GLU A 712 -24.04 22.92 18.12
N PRO A 713 -23.99 24.10 17.43
CA PRO A 713 -24.81 25.25 17.77
C PRO A 713 -26.30 24.99 17.57
N PHE A 714 -26.62 24.03 16.70
CA PHE A 714 -28.01 23.66 16.36
C PHE A 714 -28.13 22.14 16.21
N ASN A 715 -29.30 21.57 16.46
CA ASN A 715 -29.55 20.13 16.29
C ASN A 715 -29.34 19.60 14.86
N TRP A 716 -29.33 20.51 13.88
CA TRP A 716 -29.15 20.18 12.46
C TRP A 716 -27.70 20.41 11.96
N PHE A 717 -26.82 20.97 12.77
CA PHE A 717 -25.45 21.27 12.38
C PHE A 717 -24.43 20.83 13.43
N SER A 718 -23.43 20.06 13.03
CA SER A 718 -22.23 19.78 13.81
C SER A 718 -20.98 19.99 12.96
N ALA A 719 -19.90 20.45 13.57
CA ALA A 719 -18.59 20.60 12.95
C ALA A 719 -17.49 20.28 13.95
N ASN A 720 -16.36 19.80 13.46
CA ASN A 720 -15.15 19.60 14.27
C ASN A 720 -13.90 20.00 13.50
N ALA A 721 -12.88 20.38 14.25
CA ALA A 721 -11.53 20.62 13.75
C ALA A 721 -10.52 20.14 14.77
N ASP A 722 -9.56 19.30 14.35
CA ASP A 722 -8.53 18.70 15.19
C ASP A 722 -7.16 18.96 14.55
N LEU A 723 -6.32 19.74 15.21
CA LEU A 723 -4.91 19.95 14.87
C LEU A 723 -4.08 18.90 15.59
N TRP A 724 -3.20 18.21 14.85
CA TRP A 724 -2.37 17.16 15.39
C TRP A 724 -0.90 17.28 14.95
N GLU A 725 -0.01 16.77 15.79
CA GLU A 725 1.42 16.69 15.55
C GLU A 725 1.94 15.34 16.03
N ILE A 726 2.83 14.71 15.24
CA ILE A 726 3.51 13.45 15.55
C ILE A 726 5.00 13.64 15.26
N ARG A 727 5.84 13.38 16.27
CA ARG A 727 7.30 13.30 16.16
C ARG A 727 7.73 11.88 16.45
N LYS A 728 8.33 11.22 15.46
CA LYS A 728 8.93 9.89 15.61
C LYS A 728 10.44 10.05 15.73
N GLU A 729 11.02 9.39 16.69
CA GLU A 729 12.46 9.39 16.99
C GLU A 729 12.98 7.95 16.89
N ASN A 730 14.27 7.79 16.57
CA ASN A 730 14.91 6.48 16.41
C ASN A 730 14.20 5.61 15.36
N THR A 731 13.77 6.20 14.24
CA THR A 731 13.08 5.44 13.19
C THR A 731 13.98 4.33 12.67
N ILE A 732 13.39 3.17 12.42
CA ILE A 732 14.09 2.00 11.89
C ILE A 732 14.06 2.10 10.37
N ASP A 733 15.17 2.54 9.79
CA ASP A 733 15.27 2.81 8.36
C ASP A 733 16.49 2.12 7.73
N VAL A 734 16.43 1.94 6.42
CA VAL A 734 17.56 1.59 5.56
C VAL A 734 17.89 2.81 4.72
N PHE A 735 19.09 3.36 4.86
CA PHE A 735 19.49 4.52 4.11
C PHE A 735 20.13 4.15 2.77
N PRO A 736 19.81 4.85 1.67
CA PRO A 736 20.55 4.73 0.43
C PRO A 736 22.05 5.03 0.63
N ILE A 737 22.91 4.30 -0.05
CA ILE A 737 24.39 4.51 0.04
C ILE A 737 24.74 5.97 -0.27
N THR A 738 24.07 6.60 -1.23
CA THR A 738 24.25 8.02 -1.56
C THR A 738 23.94 8.95 -0.37
N THR A 739 22.92 8.64 0.41
CA THR A 739 22.60 9.39 1.65
C THR A 739 23.68 9.17 2.71
N MET A 740 24.20 7.94 2.84
CA MET A 740 25.24 7.61 3.79
C MET A 740 26.57 8.33 3.43
N VAL A 741 26.91 8.36 2.15
CA VAL A 741 28.08 9.08 1.63
C VAL A 741 27.94 10.60 1.85
N ALA A 742 26.78 11.18 1.52
CA ALA A 742 26.51 12.60 1.73
C ALA A 742 26.54 13.03 3.21
N ASN A 743 26.38 12.08 4.13
CA ASN A 743 26.39 12.28 5.57
C ASN A 743 27.44 11.38 6.24
N TYR A 744 28.60 11.22 5.63
CA TYR A 744 29.62 10.25 6.02
C TYR A 744 29.95 10.29 7.53
N ASN A 745 30.13 11.49 8.09
CA ASN A 745 30.46 11.67 9.53
C ASN A 745 29.41 11.06 10.48
N LEU A 746 28.17 10.82 9.99
CA LEU A 746 27.08 10.23 10.77
C LEU A 746 26.99 8.72 10.57
N PHE A 747 27.61 8.21 9.52
CA PHE A 747 27.57 6.81 9.10
C PHE A 747 28.97 6.17 8.98
N GLU A 748 30.00 6.78 9.55
CA GLU A 748 31.39 6.31 9.42
C GLU A 748 31.57 4.84 9.80
N GLU A 749 30.91 4.39 10.86
CA GLU A 749 30.97 3.00 11.33
C GLU A 749 30.39 1.97 10.34
N GLN A 750 29.55 2.42 9.41
CA GLN A 750 28.99 1.55 8.37
C GLN A 750 29.94 1.33 7.20
N PHE A 751 31.03 2.11 7.09
CA PHE A 751 32.04 1.98 6.05
C PHE A 751 33.22 1.14 6.56
N ILE A 752 33.14 -0.18 6.34
CA ILE A 752 34.15 -1.14 6.81
C ILE A 752 35.38 -1.07 5.90
N ARG A 753 36.53 -0.79 6.50
CA ARG A 753 37.80 -0.61 5.80
C ARG A 753 38.75 -1.77 6.05
N ASN A 754 39.59 -2.06 5.07
CA ASN A 754 40.72 -2.98 5.22
C ASN A 754 41.92 -2.30 5.94
N ALA A 755 43.00 -3.04 6.17
CA ALA A 755 44.19 -2.53 6.82
C ALA A 755 44.86 -1.38 6.03
N ALA A 756 44.63 -1.24 4.71
CA ALA A 756 45.11 -0.15 3.86
C ALA A 756 44.19 1.08 3.94
N GLY A 757 43.11 1.02 4.72
CA GLY A 757 42.13 2.08 4.85
C GLY A 757 41.16 2.20 3.67
N GLU A 758 41.09 1.20 2.80
CA GLU A 758 40.15 1.18 1.67
C GLU A 758 38.78 0.59 2.10
N ILE A 759 37.69 1.19 1.62
CA ILE A 759 36.34 0.68 1.88
C ILE A 759 36.15 -0.64 1.13
N ILE A 760 35.92 -1.71 1.86
CA ILE A 760 35.66 -3.05 1.31
C ILE A 760 34.18 -3.43 1.40
N ILE A 761 33.49 -2.99 2.46
CA ILE A 761 32.07 -3.26 2.67
C ILE A 761 31.36 -2.00 3.18
N ILE A 762 30.13 -1.78 2.71
CA ILE A 762 29.20 -0.77 3.27
C ILE A 762 28.05 -1.52 3.95
N ASP A 763 27.90 -1.35 5.27
CA ASP A 763 26.79 -1.93 6.04
C ASP A 763 25.50 -1.11 5.84
N GLN A 764 24.68 -1.55 4.90
CA GLN A 764 23.39 -0.93 4.56
C GLN A 764 22.20 -1.64 5.27
N ARG A 765 22.43 -2.31 6.39
CA ARG A 765 21.36 -2.94 7.17
C ARG A 765 20.51 -1.87 7.91
N TRP A 766 19.41 -2.34 8.49
CA TRP A 766 18.51 -1.52 9.29
C TRP A 766 19.25 -0.82 10.45
N VAL A 767 18.88 0.45 10.72
CA VAL A 767 19.43 1.23 11.82
C VAL A 767 18.34 2.04 12.54
N ASN A 768 18.49 2.24 13.84
CA ASN A 768 17.69 3.18 14.63
C ASN A 768 18.38 4.56 14.57
N ALA A 769 18.03 5.43 13.65
CA ALA A 769 18.75 6.69 13.50
C ALA A 769 17.85 7.88 13.12
N GLY A 770 16.82 7.68 12.33
CA GLY A 770 16.03 8.75 11.75
C GLY A 770 15.10 9.47 12.72
N GLU A 771 14.67 10.65 12.33
CA GLU A 771 13.59 11.39 12.96
C GLU A 771 12.61 11.88 11.89
N ARG A 772 11.31 11.78 12.20
CA ARG A 772 10.23 12.25 11.32
C ARG A 772 9.30 13.16 12.08
N HIS A 773 8.95 14.28 11.49
CA HIS A 773 8.02 15.26 12.02
C HIS A 773 6.86 15.44 11.04
N THR A 774 5.64 15.18 11.50
CA THR A 774 4.41 15.29 10.71
C THR A 774 3.36 16.08 11.47
N ARG A 775 2.71 17.03 10.80
CA ARG A 775 1.65 17.86 11.38
C ARG A 775 0.52 18.05 10.38
N GLY A 776 -0.72 17.99 10.87
CA GLY A 776 -1.91 18.12 10.03
C GLY A 776 -3.13 18.64 10.77
N LEU A 777 -4.16 18.92 10.00
CA LEU A 777 -5.48 19.37 10.46
C LEU A 777 -6.54 18.44 9.86
N GLU A 778 -7.42 17.91 10.70
CA GLU A 778 -8.60 17.15 10.32
C GLU A 778 -9.83 18.00 10.59
N VAL A 779 -10.76 18.03 9.63
CA VAL A 779 -12.00 18.80 9.74
C VAL A 779 -13.19 17.95 9.35
N GLY A 780 -14.30 18.13 10.04
CA GLY A 780 -15.58 17.51 9.70
C GLY A 780 -16.71 18.54 9.82
N ALA A 781 -17.71 18.40 8.98
CA ALA A 781 -18.96 19.17 9.09
C ALA A 781 -20.13 18.30 8.67
N ARG A 782 -21.24 18.39 9.38
CA ARG A 782 -22.47 17.65 9.06
C ARG A 782 -23.67 18.56 9.26
N PHE A 783 -24.56 18.54 8.27
CA PHE A 783 -25.86 19.17 8.31
C PHE A 783 -26.93 18.10 8.14
N ASN A 784 -27.97 18.10 8.97
CA ASN A 784 -29.09 17.15 8.90
C ASN A 784 -30.42 17.90 8.92
N GLY A 785 -31.38 17.41 8.19
CA GLY A 785 -32.71 18.02 8.19
C GLY A 785 -33.82 17.02 7.85
N LYS A 786 -35.03 17.40 8.22
CA LYS A 786 -36.25 16.70 7.81
C LYS A 786 -37.20 17.68 7.17
N PHE A 787 -37.86 17.27 6.11
CA PHE A 787 -38.93 18.04 5.48
C PHE A 787 -40.29 17.63 6.07
N SER A 788 -41.28 18.48 5.94
CA SER A 788 -42.67 18.19 6.34
C SER A 788 -43.26 16.97 5.64
N THR A 789 -42.75 16.60 4.49
CA THR A 789 -43.09 15.38 3.73
C THR A 789 -42.60 14.08 4.37
N GLY A 790 -41.88 14.14 5.51
CA GLY A 790 -41.28 12.98 6.16
C GLY A 790 -39.94 12.53 5.56
N SER A 791 -39.44 13.22 4.50
CA SER A 791 -38.11 12.97 3.94
C SER A 791 -37.03 13.57 4.83
N SER A 792 -35.83 12.98 4.78
CA SER A 792 -34.63 13.44 5.51
C SER A 792 -33.45 13.61 4.57
N TRP A 793 -32.59 14.55 4.92
CA TRP A 793 -31.36 14.79 4.17
C TRP A 793 -30.18 14.98 5.13
N THR A 794 -28.99 14.66 4.64
CA THR A 794 -27.73 14.93 5.32
C THR A 794 -26.71 15.46 4.30
N LEU A 795 -26.02 16.52 4.64
CA LEU A 795 -24.81 16.95 3.95
C LEU A 795 -23.63 16.73 4.88
N GLY A 796 -22.55 16.14 4.38
CA GLY A 796 -21.36 15.88 5.17
C GLY A 796 -20.09 16.24 4.41
N LEU A 797 -19.08 16.64 5.15
CA LEU A 797 -17.73 16.88 4.69
C LEU A 797 -16.77 16.32 5.73
N ASP A 798 -15.86 15.47 5.30
CA ASP A 798 -14.71 15.01 6.08
C ASP A 798 -13.45 15.33 5.28
N GLY A 799 -12.49 16.01 5.88
CA GLY A 799 -11.28 16.47 5.22
C GLY A 799 -10.04 16.35 6.07
N SER A 800 -8.89 16.17 5.42
CA SER A 800 -7.58 16.14 6.05
C SER A 800 -6.60 17.01 5.28
N ARG A 801 -5.92 17.91 5.99
CA ARG A 801 -4.87 18.78 5.47
C ARG A 801 -3.55 18.44 6.13
N LEU A 802 -2.59 18.03 5.32
CA LEU A 802 -1.22 17.87 5.75
C LEU A 802 -0.53 19.24 5.73
N LEU A 803 0.01 19.68 6.86
CA LEU A 803 0.65 20.98 7.03
C LEU A 803 2.15 20.88 6.89
N GLU A 804 2.74 19.82 7.46
CA GLU A 804 4.18 19.58 7.44
C GLU A 804 4.47 18.09 7.45
N LYS A 805 5.50 17.67 6.71
CA LYS A 805 6.08 16.34 6.72
C LYS A 805 7.55 16.48 6.39
N LYS A 806 8.42 16.22 7.36
CA LYS A 806 9.86 16.34 7.25
C LYS A 806 10.54 15.15 7.88
N SER A 807 11.71 14.82 7.36
CA SER A 807 12.56 13.77 7.92
C SER A 807 14.02 14.23 7.98
N ARG A 808 14.78 13.59 8.86
CA ARG A 808 16.23 13.70 8.92
C ARG A 808 16.84 12.33 9.19
N PRO A 809 18.02 12.01 8.62
CA PRO A 809 18.61 10.68 8.73
C PRO A 809 19.13 10.36 10.14
N THR A 810 19.51 11.37 10.90
CA THR A 810 19.93 11.25 12.31
C THR A 810 19.52 12.49 13.09
N THR A 811 19.51 12.40 14.43
CA THR A 811 19.16 13.53 15.32
C THR A 811 20.09 14.74 15.17
N ASN A 812 21.33 14.54 14.68
CA ASN A 812 22.32 15.59 14.47
C ASN A 812 22.27 16.23 13.07
N ALA A 813 21.52 15.63 12.14
CA ALA A 813 21.36 16.20 10.80
C ALA A 813 20.24 17.27 10.78
N PRO A 814 20.31 18.26 9.88
CA PRO A 814 19.21 19.18 9.68
C PRO A 814 18.00 18.44 9.07
N PHE A 815 16.79 18.90 9.37
CA PHE A 815 15.60 18.42 8.67
C PHE A 815 15.66 18.77 7.19
N GLY A 816 15.30 17.81 6.35
CA GLY A 816 15.07 18.03 4.93
C GLY A 816 13.91 19.00 4.67
N ALA A 817 13.74 19.40 3.41
CA ALA A 817 12.59 20.18 2.99
C ALA A 817 11.28 19.40 3.24
N SER A 818 10.16 20.14 3.43
CA SER A 818 8.85 19.47 3.60
C SER A 818 8.47 18.70 2.34
N GLU A 819 8.03 17.45 2.53
CA GLU A 819 7.57 16.53 1.48
C GLU A 819 6.10 16.78 1.09
N VAL A 820 5.41 17.70 1.74
CA VAL A 820 3.99 18.00 1.48
C VAL A 820 3.78 18.49 0.07
N GLY A 821 2.94 17.78 -0.69
CA GLY A 821 2.61 18.11 -2.08
C GLY A 821 3.79 17.95 -3.04
N ARG A 822 4.71 17.04 -2.75
CA ARG A 822 5.83 16.67 -3.62
C ARG A 822 5.88 15.17 -3.82
N PHE A 823 6.29 14.75 -5.02
CA PHE A 823 6.55 13.35 -5.28
C PHE A 823 7.68 12.83 -4.40
N ILE A 824 7.47 11.65 -3.83
CA ILE A 824 8.52 10.85 -3.18
C ILE A 824 8.45 9.44 -3.73
N PHE A 825 9.61 8.84 -3.94
CA PHE A 825 9.73 7.55 -4.60
C PHE A 825 9.18 6.40 -3.72
N THR A 826 9.50 6.42 -2.43
CA THR A 826 9.07 5.40 -1.46
C THR A 826 8.24 6.00 -0.35
N GLY A 827 7.33 5.20 0.22
CA GLY A 827 6.50 5.59 1.36
C GLY A 827 5.25 6.39 0.97
N ASP A 828 4.80 7.23 1.89
CA ASP A 828 3.55 7.97 1.77
C ASP A 828 3.72 9.24 0.93
N LEU A 829 2.97 9.33 -0.18
CA LEU A 829 2.84 10.57 -0.96
C LEU A 829 1.98 11.57 -0.18
N GLY A 830 2.60 12.52 0.47
CA GLY A 830 1.97 13.50 1.35
C GLY A 830 1.11 14.53 0.63
N LEU A 831 -0.10 14.17 0.22
CA LEU A 831 -1.02 15.11 -0.43
C LEU A 831 -1.43 16.23 0.52
N LYS A 832 -1.44 17.47 0.01
CA LYS A 832 -1.73 18.65 0.81
C LYS A 832 -3.15 18.68 1.37
N TRP A 833 -4.14 18.23 0.59
CA TRP A 833 -5.56 18.23 0.96
C TRP A 833 -6.27 17.01 0.37
N LYS A 834 -7.10 16.36 1.19
CA LYS A 834 -8.04 15.31 0.78
C LYS A 834 -9.37 15.54 1.46
N HIS A 835 -10.47 15.26 0.75
CA HIS A 835 -11.78 15.27 1.38
C HIS A 835 -12.74 14.27 0.73
N SER A 836 -13.74 13.87 1.51
CA SER A 836 -14.98 13.25 1.08
C SER A 836 -16.14 14.14 1.47
N ALA A 837 -16.86 14.67 0.47
CA ALA A 837 -18.07 15.43 0.69
C ALA A 837 -19.26 14.61 0.17
N TYR A 838 -20.35 14.56 0.92
CA TYR A 838 -21.51 13.76 0.52
C TYR A 838 -22.84 14.44 0.83
N ALA A 839 -23.82 14.14 0.02
CA ALA A 839 -25.21 14.51 0.22
C ALA A 839 -26.06 13.23 0.20
N THR A 840 -26.85 13.01 1.24
CA THR A 840 -27.81 11.89 1.30
C THR A 840 -29.24 12.44 1.34
N TYR A 841 -30.14 11.72 0.68
CA TYR A 841 -31.56 12.01 0.72
C TYR A 841 -32.36 10.72 0.91
N LYS A 842 -33.29 10.72 1.84
CA LYS A 842 -34.16 9.58 2.13
C LYS A 842 -35.63 9.98 2.08
N TYR A 843 -36.43 9.23 1.32
CA TYR A 843 -37.88 9.40 1.23
C TYR A 843 -38.57 8.04 1.06
N GLY A 844 -39.42 7.70 2.00
CA GLY A 844 -40.09 6.39 2.02
C GLY A 844 -39.07 5.25 2.01
N ASN A 845 -39.18 4.38 1.04
CA ASN A 845 -38.30 3.21 0.85
C ASN A 845 -37.06 3.52 0.03
N TRP A 846 -36.88 4.76 -0.42
CA TRP A 846 -35.72 5.18 -1.21
C TRP A 846 -34.71 5.94 -0.35
N SER A 847 -33.45 5.65 -0.56
CA SER A 847 -32.35 6.50 -0.11
C SER A 847 -31.32 6.65 -1.23
N GLY A 848 -30.80 7.87 -1.41
CA GLY A 848 -29.75 8.15 -2.39
C GLY A 848 -28.59 8.88 -1.75
N MET A 849 -27.41 8.71 -2.28
CA MET A 849 -26.20 9.43 -1.86
C MET A 849 -25.41 9.87 -3.10
N LEU A 850 -25.02 11.13 -3.10
CA LEU A 850 -24.01 11.69 -4.00
C LEU A 850 -22.76 11.96 -3.15
N GLN A 851 -21.62 11.45 -3.56
CA GLN A 851 -20.34 11.63 -2.87
C GLN A 851 -19.30 12.21 -3.83
N ASN A 852 -18.55 13.20 -3.39
CA ASN A 852 -17.33 13.67 -4.04
C ASN A 852 -16.12 13.21 -3.24
N ILE A 853 -15.14 12.58 -3.88
CA ILE A 853 -13.83 12.24 -3.35
C ILE A 853 -12.80 13.11 -4.06
N TYR A 854 -12.05 13.89 -3.29
CA TYR A 854 -11.07 14.84 -3.81
C TYR A 854 -9.69 14.57 -3.22
N ARG A 855 -8.67 14.62 -4.06
CA ARG A 855 -7.25 14.52 -3.72
C ARG A 855 -6.51 15.65 -4.44
N SER A 856 -5.76 16.48 -3.69
CA SER A 856 -5.03 17.61 -4.26
C SER A 856 -3.89 17.15 -5.17
N GLY A 857 -3.57 17.96 -6.16
CA GLY A 857 -2.37 17.80 -6.97
C GLY A 857 -1.08 18.00 -6.16
N TYR A 858 0.05 17.70 -6.81
CA TYR A 858 1.39 17.75 -6.21
C TYR A 858 2.44 18.10 -7.27
N THR A 859 3.68 18.40 -6.83
CA THR A 859 4.85 18.57 -7.72
C THR A 859 5.44 17.19 -8.03
N ASP A 860 5.62 16.91 -9.31
CA ASP A 860 5.98 15.60 -9.86
C ASP A 860 7.51 15.37 -9.92
N GLN A 861 7.87 14.16 -10.35
CA GLN A 861 9.21 13.82 -10.83
C GLN A 861 9.56 14.55 -12.11
N VAL A 862 10.84 14.52 -12.43
CA VAL A 862 11.40 15.13 -13.66
C VAL A 862 12.40 14.15 -14.26
N LEU A 863 12.29 13.83 -15.54
CA LEU A 863 13.30 13.01 -16.20
C LEU A 863 14.67 13.71 -16.20
N PRO A 864 15.78 12.95 -16.19
CA PRO A 864 17.13 13.51 -16.05
C PRO A 864 17.47 14.58 -17.08
N GLY A 865 17.07 14.42 -18.33
CA GLY A 865 17.36 15.39 -19.38
C GLY A 865 16.65 16.73 -19.20
N VAL A 866 15.45 16.73 -18.64
CA VAL A 866 14.73 17.96 -18.27
C VAL A 866 15.34 18.57 -17.01
N ALA A 867 15.67 17.75 -16.01
CA ALA A 867 16.31 18.21 -14.78
C ALA A 867 17.66 18.89 -15.03
N ASN A 868 18.45 18.37 -15.97
CA ASN A 868 19.75 18.89 -16.35
C ASN A 868 19.69 20.00 -17.41
N GLY A 869 18.48 20.38 -17.87
CA GLY A 869 18.31 21.43 -18.88
C GLY A 869 18.71 21.05 -20.30
N LEU A 870 18.94 19.76 -20.61
CA LEU A 870 19.29 19.28 -21.95
C LEU A 870 18.12 19.40 -22.94
N VAL A 871 16.91 19.27 -22.45
CA VAL A 871 15.68 19.38 -23.24
C VAL A 871 14.62 20.14 -22.45
N LYS A 872 13.83 20.94 -23.16
CA LYS A 872 12.67 21.62 -22.61
C LYS A 872 11.44 21.20 -23.41
N PRO A 873 10.68 20.20 -22.93
CA PRO A 873 9.49 19.74 -23.64
C PRO A 873 8.44 20.84 -23.78
N SER A 874 7.72 20.84 -24.89
CA SER A 874 6.79 21.95 -25.25
C SER A 874 5.57 22.05 -24.34
N ASN A 875 5.11 20.93 -23.83
CA ASN A 875 3.92 20.81 -22.95
C ASN A 875 4.29 20.35 -21.53
N TYR A 876 5.53 20.57 -21.11
CA TYR A 876 6.00 20.14 -19.79
C TYR A 876 5.32 20.94 -18.68
N ASN A 877 4.71 20.21 -17.74
CA ASN A 877 4.16 20.76 -16.52
C ASN A 877 4.72 19.99 -15.30
N PRO A 878 5.43 20.65 -14.38
CA PRO A 878 5.98 19.99 -13.19
C PRO A 878 4.91 19.64 -12.14
N LYS A 879 3.63 19.92 -12.40
CA LYS A 879 2.54 19.67 -11.45
C LYS A 879 1.58 18.64 -11.99
N VAL A 880 1.26 17.68 -11.14
CA VAL A 880 0.14 16.77 -11.33
C VAL A 880 -1.15 17.45 -10.88
N ASP A 881 -2.20 17.38 -11.67
CA ASP A 881 -3.50 17.96 -11.36
C ASP A 881 -4.19 17.24 -10.19
N ALA A 882 -5.20 17.88 -9.63
CA ALA A 882 -6.02 17.26 -8.59
C ALA A 882 -6.93 16.18 -9.20
N TYR A 883 -7.14 15.11 -8.44
CA TYR A 883 -8.08 14.04 -8.79
C TYR A 883 -9.39 14.20 -8.02
N SER A 884 -10.52 14.34 -8.75
CA SER A 884 -11.83 14.59 -8.17
C SER A 884 -12.89 13.75 -8.85
N ILE A 885 -13.45 12.79 -8.13
CA ILE A 885 -14.49 11.90 -8.65
C ILE A 885 -15.81 12.06 -7.92
N PHE A 886 -16.89 11.77 -8.60
CA PHE A 886 -18.24 11.75 -8.04
C PHE A 886 -18.83 10.36 -8.13
N ASN A 887 -19.38 9.88 -7.01
CA ASN A 887 -20.07 8.60 -6.90
C ASN A 887 -21.57 8.87 -6.60
N LEU A 888 -22.45 8.16 -7.24
CA LEU A 888 -23.89 8.20 -6.99
C LEU A 888 -24.38 6.80 -6.61
N THR A 889 -25.12 6.69 -5.52
CA THR A 889 -25.79 5.44 -5.13
C THR A 889 -27.26 5.68 -4.81
N ALA A 890 -28.08 4.67 -5.06
CA ALA A 890 -29.49 4.64 -4.71
C ALA A 890 -29.86 3.29 -4.14
N THR A 891 -30.52 3.28 -2.98
CA THR A 891 -31.01 2.07 -2.30
C THR A 891 -32.52 2.06 -2.25
N TYR A 892 -33.13 0.93 -2.57
CA TYR A 892 -34.56 0.67 -2.46
C TYR A 892 -34.85 -0.50 -1.50
N THR A 893 -35.72 -0.25 -0.52
CA THR A 893 -36.08 -1.22 0.52
C THR A 893 -37.59 -1.52 0.56
N GLY A 894 -38.31 -1.22 -0.52
CA GLY A 894 -39.78 -1.41 -0.57
C GLY A 894 -40.24 -2.82 -0.90
N PHE A 895 -39.38 -3.69 -1.34
CA PHE A 895 -39.70 -5.12 -1.51
C PHE A 895 -39.65 -5.86 -0.17
N LYS A 896 -40.55 -6.82 0.03
CA LYS A 896 -40.49 -7.66 1.21
C LYS A 896 -39.19 -8.45 1.24
N ASN A 897 -38.46 -8.34 2.33
CA ASN A 897 -37.20 -9.05 2.58
C ASN A 897 -36.03 -8.73 1.59
N VAL A 898 -36.19 -7.82 0.65
CA VAL A 898 -35.15 -7.48 -0.34
C VAL A 898 -34.72 -6.03 -0.20
N SER A 899 -33.43 -5.79 -0.16
CA SER A 899 -32.79 -4.49 -0.33
C SER A 899 -31.94 -4.50 -1.60
N LEU A 900 -32.12 -3.49 -2.45
CA LEU A 900 -31.34 -3.30 -3.66
C LEU A 900 -30.61 -1.97 -3.59
N THR A 901 -29.29 -1.98 -3.80
CA THR A 901 -28.46 -0.78 -3.93
C THR A 901 -27.79 -0.79 -5.29
N ALA A 902 -28.06 0.23 -6.11
CA ALA A 902 -27.39 0.46 -7.39
C ALA A 902 -26.53 1.71 -7.31
N GLY A 903 -25.39 1.73 -8.00
CA GLY A 903 -24.50 2.86 -7.96
C GLY A 903 -23.70 3.07 -9.24
N ILE A 904 -23.19 4.28 -9.40
CA ILE A 904 -22.23 4.68 -10.43
C ILE A 904 -21.04 5.30 -9.70
N LYS A 905 -19.90 4.65 -9.75
CA LYS A 905 -18.63 5.20 -9.26
C LYS A 905 -17.95 5.98 -10.38
N ASN A 906 -17.27 7.06 -10.01
CA ASN A 906 -16.66 7.98 -10.97
C ASN A 906 -17.62 8.34 -12.11
N MET A 907 -18.80 8.87 -11.76
CA MET A 907 -19.91 9.10 -12.72
C MET A 907 -19.57 10.08 -13.86
N LEU A 908 -18.55 10.92 -13.69
CA LEU A 908 -18.08 11.85 -14.70
C LEU A 908 -16.98 11.27 -15.59
N ASP A 909 -16.54 10.05 -15.31
CA ASP A 909 -15.50 9.31 -16.04
C ASP A 909 -14.16 10.08 -16.08
N GLU A 910 -13.73 10.53 -14.91
CA GLU A 910 -12.47 11.26 -14.76
C GLU A 910 -11.31 10.29 -14.78
N ASP A 911 -10.39 10.47 -15.71
CA ASP A 911 -9.16 9.68 -15.79
C ASP A 911 -8.19 10.04 -14.66
N PRO A 912 -7.29 9.11 -14.27
CA PRO A 912 -6.14 9.44 -13.44
C PRO A 912 -5.36 10.62 -14.02
N PRO A 913 -4.98 11.62 -13.20
CA PRO A 913 -4.15 12.73 -13.68
C PRO A 913 -2.82 12.21 -14.21
N PHE A 914 -2.35 12.84 -15.29
CA PHE A 914 -1.03 12.53 -15.83
C PHE A 914 0.06 12.78 -14.79
N ALA A 915 0.93 11.78 -14.59
CA ALA A 915 2.06 11.85 -13.70
C ALA A 915 3.30 11.19 -14.31
N ILE A 916 4.47 11.73 -14.02
CA ILE A 916 5.76 11.17 -14.46
C ILE A 916 6.25 10.24 -13.35
N THR A 917 5.83 8.97 -13.39
CA THR A 917 6.32 7.96 -12.45
C THR A 917 7.38 7.12 -13.12
N TYR A 918 8.66 7.32 -12.81
CA TYR A 918 9.73 6.49 -13.30
C TYR A 918 10.67 6.05 -12.17
N ASP A 919 11.29 4.91 -12.37
CA ASP A 919 12.39 4.43 -11.55
C ASP A 919 13.64 4.37 -12.43
N SER A 920 14.69 5.06 -12.00
CA SER A 920 15.97 5.09 -12.71
C SER A 920 16.58 3.69 -12.92
N ASN A 921 16.20 2.72 -12.10
CA ASN A 921 16.69 1.34 -12.18
C ASN A 921 15.75 0.39 -12.91
N THR A 922 14.46 0.71 -12.98
CA THR A 922 13.42 -0.20 -13.48
C THR A 922 12.64 0.34 -14.68
N GLY A 923 12.93 1.56 -15.16
CA GLY A 923 12.44 2.12 -16.42
C GLY A 923 11.33 3.10 -16.31
N ALA A 924 10.72 3.36 -17.46
CA ALA A 924 9.54 4.20 -17.54
C ALA A 924 8.45 3.62 -16.65
N GLY A 925 7.95 4.43 -15.76
CA GLY A 925 6.80 4.11 -14.94
C GLY A 925 5.51 4.05 -15.76
N SER A 926 4.42 4.21 -15.10
CA SER A 926 3.12 4.45 -15.70
C SER A 926 2.91 5.95 -15.82
N SER A 927 2.21 6.44 -16.80
CA SER A 927 1.86 7.87 -16.95
C SER A 927 0.83 8.38 -15.93
N TRP A 928 0.73 7.74 -14.78
CA TRP A 928 -0.20 8.03 -13.70
C TRP A 928 0.34 7.54 -12.35
N GLU A 929 -0.23 8.03 -11.22
CA GLU A 929 0.21 7.66 -9.87
C GLU A 929 -0.84 6.77 -9.17
N PRO A 930 -0.55 5.47 -9.00
CA PRO A 930 -1.49 4.52 -8.39
C PRO A 930 -1.83 4.80 -6.92
N ARG A 931 -0.97 5.54 -6.19
CA ARG A 931 -1.26 5.96 -4.81
C ARG A 931 -2.34 7.04 -4.73
N VAL A 932 -2.69 7.68 -5.84
CA VAL A 932 -3.63 8.81 -5.88
C VAL A 932 -4.95 8.46 -6.55
N ALA A 933 -4.94 7.70 -7.63
CA ALA A 933 -6.12 7.51 -8.49
C ALA A 933 -6.53 6.03 -8.62
N ASP A 934 -7.83 5.80 -8.86
CA ASP A 934 -8.37 4.49 -9.23
C ASP A 934 -8.29 4.34 -10.76
N PRO A 935 -7.61 3.31 -11.29
CA PRO A 935 -7.42 3.14 -12.73
C PRO A 935 -8.65 2.58 -13.46
N ARG A 936 -9.74 2.23 -12.76
CA ARG A 936 -10.89 1.54 -13.36
C ARG A 936 -11.79 2.44 -14.20
N GLY A 937 -11.71 3.78 -14.01
CA GLY A 937 -12.62 4.72 -14.65
C GLY A 937 -14.05 4.62 -14.09
N ARG A 938 -15.07 4.92 -14.92
CA ARG A 938 -16.48 4.79 -14.51
C ARG A 938 -16.86 3.33 -14.33
N SER A 939 -17.55 3.01 -13.22
CA SER A 939 -18.06 1.67 -12.99
C SER A 939 -19.49 1.68 -12.42
N PHE A 940 -20.21 0.59 -12.68
CA PHE A 940 -21.59 0.38 -12.27
C PHE A 940 -21.64 -0.70 -11.19
N THR A 941 -22.26 -0.38 -10.05
CA THR A 941 -22.39 -1.30 -8.93
C THR A 941 -23.84 -1.72 -8.74
N LEU A 942 -24.02 -3.00 -8.36
CA LEU A 942 -25.31 -3.52 -7.92
C LEU A 942 -25.09 -4.41 -6.70
N MET A 943 -25.83 -4.15 -5.63
CA MET A 943 -25.86 -4.97 -4.43
C MET A 943 -27.32 -5.40 -4.16
N ALA A 944 -27.53 -6.68 -3.99
CA ALA A 944 -28.81 -7.25 -3.61
C ALA A 944 -28.64 -8.00 -2.28
N THR A 945 -29.50 -7.68 -1.31
CA THR A 945 -29.54 -8.37 -0.01
C THR A 945 -30.91 -8.97 0.16
N TYR A 946 -30.98 -10.27 0.45
CA TYR A 946 -32.21 -10.99 0.73
C TYR A 946 -32.19 -11.56 2.17
N LYS A 947 -33.22 -11.22 2.95
CA LYS A 947 -33.42 -11.76 4.30
C LYS A 947 -34.49 -12.83 4.23
N PHE A 948 -34.14 -14.07 4.56
CA PHE A 948 -35.06 -15.21 4.51
C PHE A 948 -36.07 -15.15 5.66
N PHE A 949 -35.64 -14.78 6.86
CA PHE A 949 -36.45 -14.59 8.05
C PHE A 949 -35.78 -13.65 9.06
#